data_bedd970005deb26d437d293beab22a31
#
_entry.id   bedd970005deb26d437d293beab22a31
#
_cell.length_a   1.000
_cell.length_b   1.000
_cell.length_c   1.000
_cell.angle_alpha   90.00
_cell.angle_beta   90.00
_cell.angle_gamma   90.00
#
_symmetry.space_group_name_H-M   'P 1'
#
loop_
_entity.id
_entity.type
_entity.pdbx_description
1 polymer ?
#
loop_
_entity_poly.entity_id
_entity_poly.type
_entity_poly.pdbx_seq_one_letter_code
_entity_poly.pdbx_strand_id
1 'polypeptide(L)'
;MNLYVFSSCLQLSSTRLLRAALRRMLALLALFLPLSLHARQDIIDISGTWMVKLADGRSVAVRLPGTTDTNRLGDAPADTTETTHLTRAYSYKGAAAYSRYIDVPKTWKHRRLTLFLERTKPTWIYLDGLLLDSCNDISTPQRYVLPRRLKAGRHLLTIVVDNSRGVPSQLYASSHAYTEDTQTNWNGIIGRMELRAEEIRQGKDGVGQEENEVGQGSRAEATDGRTASASVRPRLTTDGHHFYDHGRMVFLRGKHDACVWPQTGHVPMDTASWFTYLRLLTAYGINHVRFHSWCPPEAAFVAADSLHVYLQPELPFWGDFNEKDSLLMTFLHKEGINILKEYGRHPSFAMMALGNELWGSVTAMRRFVDDFRRVAPQILFTFGSNYYLGYKGIQPGMDYVTTCRLGGEAWGTYSTHTRGSFSFADAADGGLLNHRRSNTSMNFDSACDTASVPVISHETGQFQSYPDFDREIPEYQGVLRPYNMRVFRQRLARAGILDQMAAFHRASGAWAVELYKADIEMDLRTRNMAGFQLLDLQDYPGQGSAYVGVLDANLHDKGLVTPGRWRQWCAPVVPLLVADSLCWEEGDTLRLDVEVANYSGQKLVGKTLRWTLEALGPQAAAAQPIGMEGSLTLPDGEGLIRVGSLPRTSVAEVLRRVRAAIGEGWQRASLQLSLAIKGTDYRNSYQLWCYPGDDLEQAKKGILITRQMTDAVVKRLQQGARVLWMPDTTALKNTVGPLFITDYWNYRMFKTICENNHKPVSPGTLGILTDPSHPLFNSFATENHTNWQWFPVVKASRPLILDNLPTGYRPMVQVIDNIERNHRLGLVCEFRVGRGSLLVCMSDLEQAAAHPEGRAFYLSLLRYMHSPAFSPAASFSWSELHSLLTGNVKEGRLNQLFNTTQY
;
A
#
# COMPACT_ATOMS: atom_id res chain seq x y z
N MET A 1 -9.61 56.67 16.85
CA MET A 1 -10.29 57.97 17.14
C MET A 1 -11.63 57.91 16.50
N ASN A 2 -12.71 57.94 17.31
CA ASN A 2 -14.15 58.06 17.03
C ASN A 2 -14.85 56.90 16.30
N LEU A 3 -15.61 56.01 16.89
CA LEU A 3 -16.73 56.02 17.90
C LEU A 3 -17.89 56.97 17.65
N TYR A 4 -19.10 56.35 17.67
CA TYR A 4 -20.47 56.88 17.76
C TYR A 4 -21.09 57.28 16.39
N VAL A 5 -22.30 56.89 16.01
CA VAL A 5 -23.62 56.70 16.67
C VAL A 5 -24.57 56.04 15.66
N PHE A 6 -25.30 54.99 16.05
CA PHE A 6 -26.76 54.87 15.76
C PHE A 6 -27.32 53.71 16.56
N SER A 7 -27.80 54.07 17.73
CA SER A 7 -28.68 53.23 18.55
C SER A 7 -30.10 53.84 18.44
N SER A 8 -31.07 52.99 18.57
CA SER A 8 -32.48 53.18 18.87
C SER A 8 -33.44 53.10 17.68
N CYS A 9 -34.10 51.97 17.67
CA CYS A 9 -35.57 51.74 17.50
C CYS A 9 -35.82 50.32 16.93
N LEU A 10 -36.07 49.36 17.84
CA LEU A 10 -36.93 48.20 17.62
C LEU A 10 -36.78 47.19 18.81
N GLN A 11 -37.13 47.68 19.98
CA GLN A 11 -37.46 46.76 21.08
C GLN A 11 -38.99 46.87 21.28
N LEU A 12 -39.64 45.67 21.38
CA LEU A 12 -41.03 45.38 21.79
C LEU A 12 -41.89 44.79 20.65
N SER A 13 -41.53 43.56 20.21
CA SER A 13 -42.57 42.60 19.75
C SER A 13 -42.03 41.18 19.54
N SER A 14 -40.75 40.86 19.74
CA SER A 14 -40.14 39.56 19.37
C SER A 14 -40.09 38.53 20.50
N THR A 15 -40.31 38.91 21.76
CA THR A 15 -40.12 38.00 22.89
C THR A 15 -41.27 37.03 23.11
N ARG A 16 -42.47 37.33 22.71
CA ARG A 16 -43.61 36.37 22.79
C ARG A 16 -43.65 35.34 21.66
N LEU A 17 -43.30 35.72 20.47
CA LEU A 17 -43.21 34.80 19.34
C LEU A 17 -41.98 33.83 19.47
N LEU A 18 -40.84 34.32 19.94
CA LEU A 18 -39.66 33.49 20.20
C LEU A 18 -39.91 32.46 21.31
N ARG A 19 -40.59 32.83 22.41
CA ARG A 19 -40.97 31.93 23.50
C ARG A 19 -42.02 30.90 23.06
N ALA A 20 -42.92 31.28 22.17
CA ALA A 20 -43.92 30.33 21.61
C ALA A 20 -43.26 29.35 20.63
N ALA A 21 -42.29 29.83 19.77
CA ALA A 21 -41.54 28.99 18.89
C ALA A 21 -40.59 28.03 19.65
N LEU A 22 -39.93 28.49 20.72
CA LEU A 22 -39.07 27.67 21.56
C LEU A 22 -39.88 26.61 22.35
N ARG A 23 -41.07 26.96 22.87
CA ARG A 23 -41.99 25.98 23.51
C ARG A 23 -42.52 24.96 22.50
N ARG A 24 -42.80 25.35 21.26
CA ARG A 24 -43.23 24.41 20.20
C ARG A 24 -42.08 23.53 19.75
N MET A 25 -40.88 24.04 19.68
CA MET A 25 -39.69 23.28 19.36
C MET A 25 -39.30 22.29 20.47
N LEU A 26 -39.42 22.69 21.74
CA LEU A 26 -39.20 21.81 22.89
C LEU A 26 -40.31 20.75 23.02
N ALA A 27 -41.56 21.09 22.70
CA ALA A 27 -42.68 20.13 22.65
C ALA A 27 -42.55 19.16 21.46
N LEU A 28 -42.03 19.59 20.32
CA LEU A 28 -41.69 18.73 19.18
C LEU A 28 -40.47 17.86 19.45
N LEU A 29 -39.44 18.36 20.15
CA LEU A 29 -38.31 17.54 20.62
C LEU A 29 -38.71 16.48 21.64
N ALA A 30 -39.73 16.77 22.49
CA ALA A 30 -40.28 15.79 23.44
C ALA A 30 -41.16 14.73 22.77
N LEU A 31 -41.76 15.00 21.58
CA LEU A 31 -42.53 14.06 20.79
C LEU A 31 -41.68 13.21 19.85
N PHE A 32 -40.42 13.56 19.63
CA PHE A 32 -39.44 12.80 18.83
C PHE A 32 -38.40 12.07 19.68
N LEU A 33 -38.54 12.04 21.01
CA LEU A 33 -37.87 11.03 21.80
C LEU A 33 -38.61 9.71 21.55
N PRO A 34 -38.04 8.76 20.81
CA PRO A 34 -38.60 7.43 20.82
C PRO A 34 -38.50 6.95 22.26
N LEU A 35 -39.60 6.64 22.89
CA LEU A 35 -39.68 5.76 24.03
C LEU A 35 -39.20 4.38 23.59
N SER A 36 -37.89 4.27 23.29
CA SER A 36 -37.20 3.00 23.30
C SER A 36 -37.20 2.57 24.77
N LEU A 37 -38.12 1.68 25.13
CA LEU A 37 -37.97 0.83 26.31
C LEU A 37 -36.69 0.00 26.12
N HIS A 38 -35.53 0.63 26.25
CA HIS A 38 -34.25 -0.06 26.44
C HIS A 38 -34.37 -0.70 27.83
N ALA A 39 -34.34 -2.01 27.88
CA ALA A 39 -34.09 -2.71 29.13
C ALA A 39 -32.82 -2.04 29.72
N ARG A 40 -32.94 -1.49 30.93
CA ARG A 40 -31.86 -0.76 31.58
C ARG A 40 -30.73 -1.75 31.82
N GLN A 41 -29.67 -1.68 30.96
CA GLN A 41 -28.49 -2.52 31.09
C GLN A 41 -27.61 -1.83 32.11
N ASP A 42 -27.43 -2.44 33.28
CA ASP A 42 -26.44 -1.96 34.22
C ASP A 42 -25.06 -2.53 33.81
N ILE A 43 -24.05 -1.67 33.68
CA ILE A 43 -22.68 -2.01 33.27
C ILE A 43 -21.72 -1.61 34.39
N ILE A 44 -20.79 -2.49 34.70
CA ILE A 44 -19.63 -2.22 35.55
C ILE A 44 -18.39 -2.41 34.71
N ASP A 45 -17.63 -1.33 34.53
CA ASP A 45 -16.28 -1.37 33.95
C ASP A 45 -15.32 -2.06 34.94
N ILE A 46 -14.70 -3.14 34.47
CA ILE A 46 -13.73 -3.89 35.26
C ILE A 46 -12.30 -3.66 34.79
N SER A 47 -12.06 -2.59 34.00
CA SER A 47 -10.72 -2.13 33.64
C SER A 47 -9.94 -1.64 34.85
N GLY A 48 -8.61 -1.46 34.70
CA GLY A 48 -7.72 -0.95 35.72
C GLY A 48 -6.64 -1.94 36.15
N THR A 49 -6.31 -1.99 37.44
CA THR A 49 -5.23 -2.86 37.95
C THR A 49 -5.68 -4.28 38.16
N TRP A 50 -4.95 -5.22 37.56
CA TRP A 50 -5.11 -6.67 37.71
C TRP A 50 -3.79 -7.31 38.16
N MET A 51 -3.85 -8.43 38.84
CA MET A 51 -2.65 -9.27 39.08
C MET A 51 -2.54 -10.28 37.94
N VAL A 52 -1.38 -10.33 37.30
CA VAL A 52 -1.09 -11.40 36.31
C VAL A 52 -0.08 -12.37 36.87
N LYS A 53 -0.32 -13.66 36.67
CA LYS A 53 0.63 -14.74 36.91
C LYS A 53 0.99 -15.38 35.57
N LEU A 54 2.26 -15.30 35.18
CA LEU A 54 2.80 -15.89 33.96
C LEU A 54 3.15 -17.38 34.18
N ALA A 55 3.34 -18.12 33.09
CA ALA A 55 3.66 -19.55 33.10
C ALA A 55 5.00 -19.84 33.80
N ASP A 56 5.96 -18.91 33.80
CA ASP A 56 7.24 -18.99 34.48
C ASP A 56 7.17 -18.71 35.99
N GLY A 57 5.97 -18.43 36.53
CA GLY A 57 5.72 -18.17 37.95
C GLY A 57 5.81 -16.69 38.35
N ARG A 58 6.28 -15.77 37.51
CA ARG A 58 6.26 -14.33 37.78
C ARG A 58 4.83 -13.86 38.06
N SER A 59 4.64 -13.07 39.12
CA SER A 59 3.34 -12.50 39.47
C SER A 59 3.49 -11.03 39.75
N VAL A 60 2.83 -10.17 38.92
CA VAL A 60 2.96 -8.71 38.97
C VAL A 60 1.62 -8.02 38.74
N ALA A 61 1.51 -6.76 39.19
CA ALA A 61 0.36 -5.92 38.89
C ALA A 61 0.50 -5.34 37.48
N VAL A 62 -0.58 -5.41 36.72
CA VAL A 62 -0.66 -4.90 35.33
C VAL A 62 -1.89 -4.04 35.16
N ARG A 63 -1.90 -3.23 34.12
CA ARG A 63 -3.06 -2.44 33.72
C ARG A 63 -3.78 -3.12 32.55
N LEU A 64 -5.08 -3.37 32.69
CA LEU A 64 -5.98 -3.79 31.62
C LEU A 64 -7.07 -2.72 31.40
N PRO A 65 -7.55 -2.51 30.17
CA PRO A 65 -7.10 -3.13 28.92
C PRO A 65 -5.64 -2.88 28.61
N GLY A 66 -4.98 -3.88 28.01
CA GLY A 66 -3.58 -3.86 27.62
C GLY A 66 -3.03 -5.26 27.37
N THR A 67 -1.79 -5.32 26.99
CA THR A 67 -1.06 -6.57 26.69
C THR A 67 0.12 -6.75 27.60
N THR A 68 0.75 -7.93 27.60
CA THR A 68 1.97 -8.18 28.36
C THR A 68 3.05 -7.15 27.98
N ASP A 69 3.26 -6.91 26.69
CA ASP A 69 4.26 -5.97 26.18
C ASP A 69 3.97 -4.50 26.49
N THR A 70 2.72 -4.05 26.42
CA THR A 70 2.37 -2.69 26.90
C THR A 70 2.58 -2.52 28.39
N ASN A 71 2.54 -3.62 29.15
CA ASN A 71 2.89 -3.65 30.58
C ASN A 71 4.37 -4.01 30.83
N ARG A 72 5.21 -4.07 29.79
CA ARG A 72 6.64 -4.40 29.82
C ARG A 72 6.93 -5.77 30.43
N LEU A 73 6.07 -6.73 30.16
CA LEU A 73 6.20 -8.12 30.61
C LEU A 73 6.52 -9.02 29.42
N GLY A 74 7.52 -9.86 29.60
CA GLY A 74 8.01 -10.76 28.58
C GLY A 74 9.54 -10.73 28.55
N ASP A 75 10.09 -11.41 27.58
CA ASP A 75 11.53 -11.51 27.40
C ASP A 75 11.99 -10.44 26.39
N ALA A 76 13.17 -9.87 26.64
CA ALA A 76 13.84 -9.02 25.66
C ALA A 76 14.18 -9.85 24.42
N PRO A 77 14.22 -9.26 23.22
CA PRO A 77 14.56 -9.98 21.99
C PRO A 77 15.96 -10.60 22.10
N ALA A 78 16.05 -11.90 21.82
CA ALA A 78 17.33 -12.62 21.80
C ALA A 78 18.18 -12.25 20.57
N ASP A 79 17.52 -11.86 19.47
CA ASP A 79 18.15 -11.41 18.23
C ASP A 79 17.69 -9.98 17.89
N THR A 80 18.66 -9.10 17.70
CA THR A 80 18.44 -7.72 17.24
C THR A 80 18.98 -7.50 15.82
N THR A 81 19.32 -8.58 15.12
CA THR A 81 19.79 -8.57 13.74
C THR A 81 18.72 -9.01 12.75
N GLU A 82 17.51 -9.29 13.23
CA GLU A 82 16.34 -9.63 12.44
C GLU A 82 16.00 -8.49 11.44
N THR A 83 15.74 -8.85 10.19
CA THR A 83 15.49 -7.89 9.11
C THR A 83 14.16 -8.11 8.38
N THR A 84 13.41 -9.15 8.73
CA THR A 84 12.16 -9.47 8.04
C THR A 84 10.95 -8.74 8.61
N HIS A 85 11.01 -8.27 9.84
CA HIS A 85 9.91 -7.58 10.51
C HIS A 85 10.41 -6.66 11.64
N LEU A 86 9.52 -5.85 12.19
CA LEU A 86 9.77 -5.14 13.45
C LEU A 86 9.87 -6.13 14.61
N THR A 87 10.62 -5.80 15.63
CA THR A 87 10.86 -6.70 16.76
C THR A 87 10.13 -6.23 18.01
N ARG A 88 9.37 -7.12 18.65
CA ARG A 88 8.69 -6.83 19.91
C ARG A 88 9.68 -6.60 21.04
N ALA A 89 9.54 -5.48 21.78
CA ALA A 89 10.46 -5.13 22.87
C ALA A 89 10.36 -6.09 24.07
N TYR A 90 9.17 -6.65 24.29
CA TYR A 90 8.91 -7.62 25.35
C TYR A 90 8.03 -8.72 24.78
N SER A 91 8.57 -9.87 24.48
CA SER A 91 7.84 -10.99 23.89
C SER A 91 7.36 -11.96 24.97
N TYR A 92 6.07 -12.32 24.93
CA TYR A 92 5.51 -13.36 25.78
C TYR A 92 4.60 -14.28 24.99
N LYS A 93 4.88 -15.57 25.06
CA LYS A 93 4.09 -16.64 24.43
C LYS A 93 3.74 -17.70 25.46
N GLY A 94 2.47 -17.91 25.74
CA GLY A 94 1.98 -18.87 26.73
C GLY A 94 0.74 -18.40 27.48
N ALA A 95 0.36 -19.16 28.49
CA ALA A 95 -0.77 -18.83 29.35
C ALA A 95 -0.41 -17.74 30.37
N ALA A 96 -1.23 -16.70 30.46
CA ALA A 96 -1.15 -15.64 31.47
C ALA A 96 -2.49 -15.56 32.22
N ALA A 97 -2.46 -15.73 33.56
CA ALA A 97 -3.63 -15.74 34.42
C ALA A 97 -3.82 -14.34 35.06
N TYR A 98 -4.77 -13.59 34.55
CA TYR A 98 -5.15 -12.24 35.05
C TYR A 98 -6.22 -12.39 36.11
N SER A 99 -5.98 -11.93 37.33
CA SER A 99 -6.90 -12.09 38.46
C SER A 99 -7.24 -10.77 39.11
N ARG A 100 -8.51 -10.59 39.48
CA ARG A 100 -9.02 -9.43 40.19
C ARG A 100 -10.26 -9.78 40.99
N TYR A 101 -10.44 -9.15 42.15
CA TYR A 101 -11.71 -9.17 42.83
C TYR A 101 -12.69 -8.22 42.16
N ILE A 102 -13.89 -8.72 41.89
CA ILE A 102 -15.04 -8.00 41.38
C ILE A 102 -16.14 -7.97 42.42
N ASP A 103 -16.91 -6.86 42.50
CA ASP A 103 -18.04 -6.73 43.39
C ASP A 103 -19.34 -6.78 42.62
N VAL A 104 -20.16 -7.82 42.89
CA VAL A 104 -21.49 -7.97 42.27
C VAL A 104 -22.51 -7.26 43.14
N PRO A 105 -23.23 -6.23 42.62
CA PRO A 105 -24.19 -5.46 43.40
C PRO A 105 -25.40 -6.29 43.84
N LYS A 106 -25.94 -5.98 45.03
CA LYS A 106 -27.20 -6.60 45.52
C LYS A 106 -28.39 -6.34 44.60
N THR A 107 -28.38 -5.21 43.89
CA THR A 107 -29.40 -4.83 42.91
C THR A 107 -29.44 -5.71 41.65
N TRP A 108 -28.38 -6.49 41.44
CA TRP A 108 -28.28 -7.41 40.29
C TRP A 108 -28.83 -8.81 40.59
N LYS A 109 -29.37 -9.04 41.77
CA LYS A 109 -30.06 -10.28 42.14
C LYS A 109 -31.18 -10.59 41.15
N HIS A 110 -31.20 -11.80 40.63
CA HIS A 110 -32.19 -12.29 39.65
C HIS A 110 -32.01 -11.70 38.23
N ARG A 111 -30.88 -11.04 37.92
CA ARG A 111 -30.56 -10.63 36.58
C ARG A 111 -29.64 -11.65 35.90
N ARG A 112 -29.66 -11.64 34.58
CA ARG A 112 -28.63 -12.38 33.77
C ARG A 112 -27.36 -11.56 33.75
N LEU A 113 -26.29 -12.14 34.28
CA LEU A 113 -24.98 -11.49 34.31
C LEU A 113 -24.09 -12.04 33.21
N THR A 114 -23.40 -11.14 32.48
CA THR A 114 -22.48 -11.48 31.40
C THR A 114 -21.14 -10.78 31.61
N LEU A 115 -20.04 -11.53 31.55
CA LEU A 115 -18.70 -10.97 31.39
C LEU A 115 -18.49 -10.72 29.90
N PHE A 116 -18.11 -9.50 29.56
CA PHE A 116 -17.82 -9.04 28.19
C PHE A 116 -16.35 -8.63 28.08
N LEU A 117 -15.64 -9.25 27.13
CA LEU A 117 -14.26 -8.92 26.75
C LEU A 117 -14.25 -8.56 25.26
N GLU A 118 -13.93 -7.31 24.93
CA GLU A 118 -14.10 -6.80 23.56
C GLU A 118 -13.18 -7.45 22.54
N ARG A 119 -11.89 -7.63 22.90
CA ARG A 119 -10.92 -8.31 22.06
C ARG A 119 -9.83 -8.96 22.90
N THR A 120 -9.58 -10.22 22.64
CA THR A 120 -8.51 -10.99 23.30
C THR A 120 -8.11 -12.22 22.47
N LYS A 121 -7.12 -12.96 22.93
CA LYS A 121 -6.75 -14.29 22.42
C LYS A 121 -7.63 -15.35 23.09
N PRO A 122 -7.47 -16.68 22.83
CA PRO A 122 -8.23 -17.71 23.56
C PRO A 122 -8.17 -17.54 25.06
N THR A 123 -9.32 -17.69 25.72
CA THR A 123 -9.44 -17.52 27.17
C THR A 123 -10.14 -18.67 27.87
N TRP A 124 -9.80 -18.84 29.15
CA TRP A 124 -10.50 -19.70 30.12
C TRP A 124 -10.86 -18.83 31.32
N ILE A 125 -12.14 -18.83 31.68
CA ILE A 125 -12.69 -17.97 32.75
C ILE A 125 -12.92 -18.79 34.02
N TYR A 126 -12.36 -18.35 35.12
CA TYR A 126 -12.57 -18.91 36.44
C TYR A 126 -13.22 -17.91 37.38
N LEU A 127 -14.21 -18.37 38.15
CA LEU A 127 -14.84 -17.57 39.19
C LEU A 127 -14.71 -18.32 40.52
N ASP A 128 -14.12 -17.67 41.52
CA ASP A 128 -13.80 -18.27 42.83
C ASP A 128 -13.04 -19.60 42.72
N GLY A 129 -12.18 -19.71 41.72
CA GLY A 129 -11.34 -20.89 41.47
C GLY A 129 -11.98 -21.99 40.64
N LEU A 130 -13.27 -21.87 40.29
CA LEU A 130 -13.97 -22.83 39.44
C LEU A 130 -13.99 -22.39 37.99
N LEU A 131 -13.63 -23.29 37.08
CA LEU A 131 -13.74 -23.05 35.64
C LEU A 131 -15.21 -22.86 35.24
N LEU A 132 -15.53 -21.73 34.64
CA LEU A 132 -16.87 -21.44 34.13
C LEU A 132 -17.02 -21.84 32.68
N ASP A 133 -16.11 -21.37 31.83
CA ASP A 133 -16.22 -21.51 30.39
C ASP A 133 -14.88 -21.14 29.69
N SER A 134 -14.79 -21.40 28.40
CA SER A 134 -13.66 -20.99 27.54
C SER A 134 -14.15 -20.51 26.19
N CYS A 135 -13.36 -19.65 25.54
CA CYS A 135 -13.67 -19.14 24.20
C CYS A 135 -12.39 -18.96 23.38
N ASN A 136 -12.49 -19.26 22.09
CA ASN A 136 -11.39 -19.05 21.14
C ASN A 136 -11.76 -18.11 20.00
N ASP A 137 -12.79 -17.27 20.17
CA ASP A 137 -13.12 -16.23 19.21
C ASP A 137 -12.02 -15.14 19.28
N ILE A 138 -11.47 -14.79 18.12
CA ILE A 138 -10.36 -13.83 18.03
C ILE A 138 -10.74 -12.53 17.29
N SER A 139 -11.80 -12.60 16.48
CA SER A 139 -12.26 -11.48 15.64
C SER A 139 -13.42 -10.70 16.25
N THR A 140 -14.11 -11.27 17.23
CA THR A 140 -15.30 -10.71 17.84
C THR A 140 -15.21 -10.73 19.38
N PRO A 141 -16.04 -9.93 20.08
CA PRO A 141 -16.07 -9.94 21.55
C PRO A 141 -16.42 -11.32 22.12
N GLN A 142 -15.73 -11.69 23.19
CA GLN A 142 -16.04 -12.88 23.95
C GLN A 142 -17.03 -12.54 25.05
N ARG A 143 -18.10 -13.38 25.21
CA ARG A 143 -19.18 -13.18 26.17
C ARG A 143 -19.42 -14.45 26.99
N TYR A 144 -19.40 -14.31 28.31
CA TYR A 144 -19.55 -15.43 29.24
C TYR A 144 -20.72 -15.18 30.18
N VAL A 145 -21.69 -16.08 30.17
CA VAL A 145 -22.84 -16.02 31.09
C VAL A 145 -22.38 -16.53 32.46
N LEU A 146 -22.47 -15.66 33.46
CA LEU A 146 -22.14 -16.03 34.83
C LEU A 146 -23.30 -16.87 35.47
N PRO A 147 -22.99 -17.71 36.50
CA PRO A 147 -23.95 -18.57 37.11
C PRO A 147 -25.20 -17.80 37.62
N ARG A 148 -26.41 -18.28 37.32
CA ARG A 148 -27.66 -17.64 37.74
C ARG A 148 -27.82 -17.47 39.25
N ARG A 149 -27.11 -18.28 40.05
CA ARG A 149 -27.09 -18.25 41.54
C ARG A 149 -25.90 -17.51 42.13
N LEU A 150 -25.20 -16.71 41.30
CA LEU A 150 -24.10 -15.90 41.79
C LEU A 150 -24.59 -14.95 42.90
N LYS A 151 -24.01 -15.06 44.07
CA LYS A 151 -24.39 -14.21 45.22
C LYS A 151 -23.86 -12.80 44.97
N ALA A 152 -24.63 -11.80 45.47
CA ALA A 152 -24.08 -10.46 45.56
C ALA A 152 -22.89 -10.43 46.53
N GLY A 153 -21.88 -9.65 46.23
CA GLY A 153 -20.67 -9.54 47.03
C GLY A 153 -19.38 -9.66 46.17
N ARG A 154 -18.30 -9.94 46.89
CA ARG A 154 -16.93 -9.99 46.33
C ARG A 154 -16.60 -11.37 45.81
N HIS A 155 -16.18 -11.46 44.57
CA HIS A 155 -15.79 -12.69 43.86
C HIS A 155 -14.41 -12.55 43.25
N LEU A 156 -13.62 -13.62 43.24
CA LEU A 156 -12.35 -13.63 42.51
C LEU A 156 -12.58 -14.06 41.07
N LEU A 157 -12.42 -13.12 40.12
CA LEU A 157 -12.45 -13.40 38.70
C LEU A 157 -11.01 -13.63 38.21
N THR A 158 -10.77 -14.76 37.56
CA THR A 158 -9.50 -15.07 36.89
C THR A 158 -9.76 -15.35 35.42
N ILE A 159 -9.08 -14.61 34.54
CA ILE A 159 -9.11 -14.76 33.09
C ILE A 159 -7.73 -15.28 32.67
N VAL A 160 -7.67 -16.50 32.20
CA VAL A 160 -6.45 -17.06 31.61
C VAL A 160 -6.49 -16.77 30.12
N VAL A 161 -5.53 -15.99 29.62
CA VAL A 161 -5.33 -15.73 28.20
C VAL A 161 -4.13 -16.54 27.72
N ASP A 162 -4.30 -17.28 26.62
CA ASP A 162 -3.21 -18.09 26.07
C ASP A 162 -3.05 -17.80 24.56
N ASN A 163 -1.92 -17.19 24.19
CA ASN A 163 -1.60 -16.88 22.81
C ASN A 163 -0.73 -17.99 22.14
N SER A 164 -0.58 -19.12 22.77
CA SER A 164 0.21 -20.27 22.28
C SER A 164 -0.64 -21.46 21.84
N ARG A 165 -1.92 -21.48 22.21
CA ARG A 165 -2.86 -22.56 21.88
C ARG A 165 -4.32 -22.06 21.83
N GLY A 166 -5.23 -22.95 21.43
CA GLY A 166 -6.68 -22.68 21.41
C GLY A 166 -7.20 -22.27 20.04
N VAL A 167 -6.33 -21.98 19.07
CA VAL A 167 -6.67 -21.81 17.65
C VAL A 167 -5.97 -22.85 16.78
N PRO A 168 -6.41 -23.11 15.54
CA PRO A 168 -5.67 -23.94 14.59
C PRO A 168 -4.23 -23.45 14.41
N SER A 169 -3.27 -24.37 14.35
CA SER A 169 -1.83 -24.04 14.33
C SER A 169 -1.43 -23.22 13.09
N GLN A 170 -2.15 -23.38 11.98
CA GLN A 170 -1.91 -22.64 10.74
C GLN A 170 -2.03 -21.13 10.93
N LEU A 171 -2.87 -20.64 11.87
CA LEU A 171 -3.08 -19.21 12.07
C LEU A 171 -1.81 -18.47 12.55
N TYR A 172 -0.87 -19.16 13.19
CA TYR A 172 0.37 -18.54 13.65
C TYR A 172 1.29 -18.08 12.51
N ALA A 173 1.15 -18.69 11.33
CA ALA A 173 1.89 -18.32 10.13
C ALA A 173 0.99 -17.71 9.03
N SER A 174 -0.33 -17.97 9.09
CA SER A 174 -1.26 -17.67 8.01
C SER A 174 -2.44 -16.80 8.46
N SER A 175 -2.17 -15.81 9.33
CA SER A 175 -3.18 -14.84 9.77
C SER A 175 -2.54 -13.58 10.31
N HIS A 176 -2.89 -12.40 9.78
CA HIS A 176 -2.44 -11.13 10.38
C HIS A 176 -3.06 -10.85 11.77
N ALA A 177 -3.96 -11.69 12.24
CA ALA A 177 -4.38 -11.66 13.63
C ALA A 177 -3.40 -12.36 14.59
N TYR A 178 -2.42 -13.15 14.07
CA TYR A 178 -1.53 -13.98 14.87
C TYR A 178 -0.07 -14.05 14.40
N THR A 179 0.25 -13.58 13.17
CA THR A 179 1.59 -13.77 12.58
C THR A 179 2.68 -12.96 13.28
N GLU A 180 3.89 -13.52 13.28
CA GLU A 180 5.09 -12.81 13.72
C GLU A 180 5.52 -11.74 12.72
N ASP A 181 5.13 -11.84 11.43
CA ASP A 181 5.45 -10.84 10.41
C ASP A 181 4.93 -9.43 10.78
N THR A 182 3.71 -9.35 11.32
CA THR A 182 3.13 -8.11 11.83
C THR A 182 3.21 -7.97 13.34
N GLN A 183 3.84 -8.93 14.02
CA GLN A 183 3.99 -8.98 15.48
C GLN A 183 2.64 -8.89 16.21
N THR A 184 1.62 -9.59 15.72
CA THR A 184 0.24 -9.54 16.24
C THR A 184 -0.08 -10.65 17.24
N ASN A 185 0.88 -11.52 17.57
CA ASN A 185 0.72 -12.57 18.58
C ASN A 185 0.98 -12.05 20.01
N TRP A 186 0.23 -11.01 20.40
CA TRP A 186 0.26 -10.48 21.76
C TRP A 186 -0.56 -11.31 22.75
N ASN A 187 -0.28 -11.18 24.07
CA ASN A 187 -1.08 -11.76 25.14
C ASN A 187 -1.69 -10.63 25.98
N GLY A 188 -3.00 -10.70 26.23
CA GLY A 188 -3.71 -9.70 27.02
C GLY A 188 -5.18 -9.55 26.62
N ILE A 189 -5.79 -8.48 27.09
CA ILE A 189 -7.17 -8.09 26.77
C ILE A 189 -7.14 -6.64 26.33
N ILE A 190 -7.60 -6.34 25.11
CA ILE A 190 -7.68 -5.01 24.58
C ILE A 190 -9.12 -4.58 24.40
N GLY A 191 -9.40 -3.26 24.49
CA GLY A 191 -10.75 -2.74 24.43
C GLY A 191 -11.52 -2.90 25.74
N ARG A 192 -12.83 -2.86 25.68
CA ARG A 192 -13.72 -2.84 26.86
C ARG A 192 -13.71 -4.17 27.61
N MET A 193 -13.76 -4.06 28.94
CA MET A 193 -13.88 -5.18 29.87
C MET A 193 -15.01 -4.87 30.83
N GLU A 194 -16.14 -5.58 30.75
CA GLU A 194 -17.36 -5.18 31.42
C GLU A 194 -18.08 -6.37 32.05
N LEU A 195 -18.69 -6.13 33.20
CA LEU A 195 -19.79 -6.95 33.72
C LEU A 195 -21.11 -6.27 33.36
N ARG A 196 -21.99 -7.00 32.71
CA ARG A 196 -23.28 -6.51 32.25
C ARG A 196 -24.42 -7.27 32.95
N ALA A 197 -25.45 -6.55 33.40
CA ALA A 197 -26.61 -7.13 34.03
C ALA A 197 -27.87 -6.79 33.24
N GLU A 198 -28.56 -7.81 32.76
CA GLU A 198 -29.79 -7.70 31.96
C GLU A 198 -30.99 -8.25 32.73
N GLU A 199 -32.14 -7.62 32.57
CA GLU A 199 -33.41 -8.14 33.09
C GLU A 199 -33.82 -9.42 32.38
N ILE A 200 -34.18 -10.47 33.14
CA ILE A 200 -34.69 -11.68 32.57
C ILE A 200 -36.15 -11.43 32.16
N ARG A 201 -36.39 -11.29 30.87
CA ARG A 201 -37.78 -11.22 30.35
C ARG A 201 -38.48 -12.57 30.62
N GLN A 202 -39.47 -12.58 31.47
CA GLN A 202 -40.40 -13.72 31.59
C GLN A 202 -41.26 -13.80 30.32
N GLY A 203 -40.93 -14.74 29.43
CA GLY A 203 -41.84 -15.12 28.35
C GLY A 203 -43.12 -15.65 28.95
N LYS A 204 -44.30 -15.10 28.52
CA LYS A 204 -45.62 -15.69 28.76
C LYS A 204 -45.78 -16.92 27.88
N ASP A 205 -45.08 -17.99 28.17
CA ASP A 205 -45.46 -19.33 27.71
C ASP A 205 -44.86 -20.32 28.73
N GLY A 206 -45.81 -20.85 29.50
CA GLY A 206 -45.54 -21.86 30.52
C GLY A 206 -45.22 -23.18 29.85
N VAL A 207 -44.23 -23.84 30.36
CA VAL A 207 -44.17 -25.23 30.82
C VAL A 207 -42.73 -25.52 31.16
N GLY A 208 -42.49 -25.86 32.41
CA GLY A 208 -41.16 -26.22 32.91
C GLY A 208 -40.73 -27.61 32.40
N GLN A 209 -39.48 -27.69 32.03
CA GLN A 209 -38.73 -28.92 32.19
C GLN A 209 -37.38 -28.55 32.80
N GLU A 210 -37.13 -29.04 33.98
CA GLU A 210 -35.79 -29.10 34.59
C GLU A 210 -35.03 -30.21 33.88
N GLU A 211 -34.02 -29.85 33.13
CA GLU A 211 -32.97 -30.77 32.75
C GLU A 211 -31.64 -30.33 33.33
N ASN A 212 -31.13 -31.11 34.24
CA ASN A 212 -29.77 -31.12 34.72
C ASN A 212 -28.87 -31.68 33.59
N GLU A 213 -28.24 -30.83 32.80
CA GLU A 213 -27.07 -31.22 32.00
C GLU A 213 -25.84 -30.46 32.44
N VAL A 214 -24.97 -31.18 33.14
CA VAL A 214 -23.55 -30.87 33.32
C VAL A 214 -22.87 -31.36 32.06
N GLY A 215 -22.30 -30.42 31.25
CA GLY A 215 -21.32 -30.75 30.26
C GLY A 215 -21.80 -30.80 28.81
N GLN A 216 -21.88 -29.67 28.16
CA GLN A 216 -21.51 -29.37 26.79
C GLN A 216 -21.91 -27.94 26.52
N GLY A 217 -20.97 -27.09 26.05
CA GLY A 217 -21.16 -25.66 25.88
C GLY A 217 -22.38 -25.28 25.05
N SER A 218 -23.52 -25.06 25.72
CA SER A 218 -24.69 -24.47 25.06
C SER A 218 -24.47 -22.96 24.96
N ARG A 219 -24.08 -22.51 23.80
CA ARG A 219 -24.13 -21.10 23.42
C ARG A 219 -25.56 -20.60 23.58
N ALA A 220 -25.81 -19.81 24.63
CA ALA A 220 -27.04 -19.05 24.69
C ALA A 220 -27.05 -18.09 23.48
N GLU A 221 -27.95 -18.31 22.54
CA GLU A 221 -28.26 -17.33 21.51
C GLU A 221 -28.63 -16.03 22.23
N ALA A 222 -27.78 -15.04 22.12
CA ALA A 222 -28.11 -13.68 22.51
C ALA A 222 -29.15 -13.16 21.52
N THR A 223 -30.39 -13.49 21.69
CA THR A 223 -31.50 -12.78 21.08
C THR A 223 -31.51 -11.40 21.69
N ASP A 224 -30.74 -10.48 21.11
CA ASP A 224 -30.97 -9.06 21.28
C ASP A 224 -32.43 -8.81 20.84
N GLY A 225 -33.28 -8.37 21.77
CA GLY A 225 -34.71 -8.17 21.57
C GLY A 225 -35.02 -7.00 20.65
N ARG A 226 -34.37 -6.94 19.50
CA ARG A 226 -34.75 -6.09 18.38
C ARG A 226 -35.62 -6.91 17.45
N THR A 227 -36.90 -6.64 17.53
CA THR A 227 -37.94 -7.10 16.64
C THR A 227 -37.53 -7.13 15.19
N ALA A 228 -37.92 -8.20 14.53
CA ALA A 228 -38.01 -8.46 13.11
C ALA A 228 -37.57 -7.33 12.17
N SER A 229 -36.46 -7.57 11.52
CA SER A 229 -36.22 -7.36 10.12
C SER A 229 -36.90 -6.16 9.46
N ALA A 230 -36.42 -4.96 9.72
CA ALA A 230 -36.24 -4.05 8.62
C ALA A 230 -35.09 -4.64 7.78
N SER A 231 -35.33 -5.12 6.57
CA SER A 231 -34.34 -5.64 5.67
C SER A 231 -33.26 -4.56 5.50
N VAL A 232 -32.04 -4.81 6.03
CA VAL A 232 -30.92 -3.90 5.83
C VAL A 232 -30.68 -3.91 4.32
N ARG A 233 -30.92 -2.77 3.67
CA ARG A 233 -30.66 -2.68 2.23
C ARG A 233 -29.16 -2.78 1.99
N PRO A 234 -28.72 -3.57 1.01
CA PRO A 234 -27.30 -3.63 0.67
C PRO A 234 -26.83 -2.23 0.28
N ARG A 235 -25.68 -1.81 0.80
CA ARG A 235 -25.07 -0.54 0.44
C ARG A 235 -24.46 -0.63 -0.97
N LEU A 236 -23.72 -1.72 -1.25
CA LEU A 236 -23.19 -2.02 -2.57
C LEU A 236 -24.04 -3.08 -3.25
N THR A 237 -24.33 -2.85 -4.52
CA THR A 237 -24.91 -3.82 -5.45
C THR A 237 -24.02 -3.96 -6.67
N THR A 238 -24.22 -5.01 -7.48
CA THR A 238 -23.50 -5.25 -8.73
C THR A 238 -24.50 -5.46 -9.86
N ASP A 239 -24.10 -5.10 -11.08
CA ASP A 239 -24.81 -5.41 -12.32
C ASP A 239 -23.88 -5.94 -13.41
N GLY A 240 -23.08 -6.93 -13.10
CA GLY A 240 -22.03 -7.45 -13.94
C GLY A 240 -20.66 -6.86 -13.61
N HIS A 241 -20.18 -5.85 -14.32
CA HIS A 241 -18.80 -5.39 -14.19
C HIS A 241 -18.56 -4.32 -13.09
N HIS A 242 -19.61 -3.66 -12.60
CA HIS A 242 -19.44 -2.49 -11.73
C HIS A 242 -20.17 -2.63 -10.39
N PHE A 243 -19.69 -1.86 -9.40
CA PHE A 243 -20.39 -1.64 -8.14
C PHE A 243 -21.28 -0.39 -8.20
N TYR A 244 -22.39 -0.46 -7.47
CA TYR A 244 -23.33 0.65 -7.33
C TYR A 244 -23.65 0.90 -5.87
N ASP A 245 -23.51 2.16 -5.43
CA ASP A 245 -23.96 2.63 -4.12
C ASP A 245 -25.23 3.47 -4.31
N HIS A 246 -26.39 2.93 -3.88
CA HIS A 246 -27.72 3.55 -4.07
C HIS A 246 -27.97 3.95 -5.55
N GLY A 247 -27.61 3.07 -6.48
CA GLY A 247 -27.80 3.25 -7.91
C GLY A 247 -26.79 4.17 -8.60
N ARG A 248 -25.76 4.63 -7.91
CA ARG A 248 -24.64 5.39 -8.50
C ARG A 248 -23.44 4.46 -8.69
N MET A 249 -22.87 4.48 -9.86
CA MET A 249 -21.65 3.72 -10.16
C MET A 249 -20.49 4.18 -9.26
N VAL A 250 -19.77 3.22 -8.68
CA VAL A 250 -18.66 3.46 -7.76
C VAL A 250 -17.42 2.68 -8.21
N PHE A 251 -16.28 3.34 -8.22
CA PHE A 251 -14.97 2.70 -8.36
C PHE A 251 -14.29 2.61 -6.99
N LEU A 252 -13.91 1.41 -6.58
CA LEU A 252 -13.27 1.20 -5.29
C LEU A 252 -11.78 1.55 -5.37
N ARG A 253 -11.40 2.64 -4.72
CA ARG A 253 -10.00 3.07 -4.55
C ARG A 253 -9.53 2.57 -3.20
N GLY A 254 -9.00 1.36 -3.19
CA GLY A 254 -8.72 0.63 -1.97
C GLY A 254 -7.27 0.66 -1.54
N LYS A 255 -7.04 0.34 -0.28
CA LYS A 255 -5.77 -0.06 0.27
C LYS A 255 -5.90 -1.34 1.10
N HIS A 256 -4.83 -2.07 1.19
CA HIS A 256 -4.62 -3.21 2.07
C HIS A 256 -4.31 -2.74 3.50
N ASP A 257 -4.71 -3.54 4.51
CA ASP A 257 -4.35 -3.35 5.91
C ASP A 257 -3.91 -4.68 6.53
N ALA A 258 -2.64 -4.74 6.94
CA ALA A 258 -1.99 -5.92 7.52
C ALA A 258 -1.90 -5.89 9.05
N CYS A 259 -2.74 -5.10 9.73
CA CYS A 259 -2.75 -4.98 11.19
C CYS A 259 -1.42 -4.49 11.80
N VAL A 260 -0.71 -3.58 11.12
CA VAL A 260 0.57 -3.03 11.59
C VAL A 260 0.36 -1.80 12.45
N TRP A 261 0.64 -1.93 13.76
CA TRP A 261 0.49 -0.86 14.75
C TRP A 261 1.73 -0.79 15.64
N PRO A 262 2.84 -0.14 15.20
CA PRO A 262 4.14 -0.24 15.86
C PRO A 262 4.17 0.29 17.30
N GLN A 263 3.34 1.30 17.61
CA GLN A 263 3.36 1.94 18.93
C GLN A 263 2.74 1.06 20.01
N THR A 264 1.68 0.33 19.69
CA THR A 264 0.94 -0.50 20.64
C THR A 264 1.18 -1.99 20.47
N GLY A 265 1.61 -2.42 19.28
CA GLY A 265 1.71 -3.82 18.89
C GLY A 265 0.35 -4.52 18.78
N HIS A 266 -0.74 -3.77 18.79
CA HIS A 266 -2.11 -4.23 18.62
C HIS A 266 -2.99 -3.13 18.03
N VAL A 267 -4.08 -3.54 17.41
CA VAL A 267 -5.06 -2.64 16.80
C VAL A 267 -5.69 -1.68 17.84
N PRO A 268 -5.94 -0.41 17.51
CA PRO A 268 -6.70 0.49 18.38
C PRO A 268 -8.16 0.05 18.51
N MET A 269 -8.70 0.20 19.72
CA MET A 269 -10.07 -0.21 20.05
C MET A 269 -11.04 0.97 20.19
N ASP A 270 -10.56 2.18 20.01
CA ASP A 270 -11.36 3.39 20.13
C ASP A 270 -11.70 4.04 18.78
N THR A 271 -12.86 4.63 18.68
CA THR A 271 -13.39 5.24 17.46
C THR A 271 -12.58 6.46 17.01
N ALA A 272 -11.96 7.22 17.93
CA ALA A 272 -11.20 8.42 17.59
C ALA A 272 -9.92 8.08 16.80
N SER A 273 -9.22 7.02 17.20
CA SER A 273 -8.07 6.48 16.47
C SER A 273 -8.45 6.04 15.06
N TRP A 274 -9.57 5.34 14.92
CA TRP A 274 -10.07 4.91 13.62
C TRP A 274 -10.55 6.07 12.75
N PHE A 275 -11.16 7.10 13.34
CA PHE A 275 -11.48 8.32 12.60
C PHE A 275 -10.22 9.00 12.07
N THR A 276 -9.17 9.08 12.88
CA THR A 276 -7.88 9.67 12.46
C THR A 276 -7.29 8.88 11.30
N TYR A 277 -7.22 7.56 11.43
CA TYR A 277 -6.74 6.66 10.38
C TYR A 277 -7.51 6.81 9.07
N LEU A 278 -8.83 6.64 9.11
CA LEU A 278 -9.65 6.69 7.91
C LEU A 278 -9.72 8.09 7.27
N ARG A 279 -9.65 9.18 8.06
CA ARG A 279 -9.52 10.54 7.52
C ARG A 279 -8.22 10.75 6.77
N LEU A 280 -7.12 10.21 7.27
CA LEU A 280 -5.86 10.23 6.56
C LEU A 280 -5.99 9.52 5.21
N LEU A 281 -6.56 8.32 5.19
CA LEU A 281 -6.77 7.57 3.95
C LEU A 281 -7.68 8.31 2.96
N THR A 282 -8.78 8.88 3.43
CA THR A 282 -9.70 9.65 2.58
C THR A 282 -9.07 10.95 2.05
N ALA A 283 -8.11 11.54 2.77
CA ALA A 283 -7.33 12.67 2.26
C ALA A 283 -6.50 12.28 1.03
N TYR A 284 -6.04 11.04 0.93
CA TYR A 284 -5.41 10.46 -0.26
C TYR A 284 -6.41 9.91 -1.29
N GLY A 285 -7.72 10.09 -1.09
CA GLY A 285 -8.75 9.66 -2.04
C GLY A 285 -9.18 8.20 -1.90
N ILE A 286 -8.70 7.48 -0.90
CA ILE A 286 -9.10 6.11 -0.59
C ILE A 286 -10.55 6.10 -0.09
N ASN A 287 -11.37 5.19 -0.60
CA ASN A 287 -12.76 4.97 -0.19
C ASN A 287 -13.04 3.53 0.22
N HIS A 288 -12.02 2.67 0.22
CA HIS A 288 -12.13 1.24 0.49
C HIS A 288 -10.92 0.74 1.28
N VAL A 289 -11.15 -0.13 2.28
CA VAL A 289 -10.08 -0.81 3.03
C VAL A 289 -10.34 -2.30 3.05
N ARG A 290 -9.36 -3.07 2.60
CA ARG A 290 -9.29 -4.51 2.71
C ARG A 290 -8.44 -4.90 3.93
N PHE A 291 -8.98 -5.68 4.83
CA PHE A 291 -8.26 -6.19 6.02
C PHE A 291 -7.75 -7.60 5.73
N HIS A 292 -6.48 -7.69 5.36
CA HIS A 292 -5.83 -8.93 4.94
C HIS A 292 -5.78 -9.96 6.07
N SER A 293 -6.56 -11.03 5.93
CA SER A 293 -6.63 -12.15 6.89
C SER A 293 -6.88 -11.74 8.36
N TRP A 294 -7.69 -10.69 8.57
CA TRP A 294 -8.18 -10.30 9.88
C TRP A 294 -9.45 -9.44 9.79
N CYS A 295 -10.12 -9.24 10.93
CA CYS A 295 -11.31 -8.40 11.03
C CYS A 295 -11.07 -7.28 12.05
N PRO A 296 -11.34 -6.00 11.71
CA PRO A 296 -11.18 -4.88 12.62
C PRO A 296 -12.25 -4.87 13.74
N PRO A 297 -12.06 -4.08 14.82
CA PRO A 297 -13.06 -3.93 15.87
C PRO A 297 -14.25 -3.06 15.43
N GLU A 298 -15.34 -3.07 16.24
CA GLU A 298 -16.54 -2.24 16.02
C GLU A 298 -16.21 -0.76 15.79
N ALA A 299 -15.20 -0.24 16.48
CA ALA A 299 -14.75 1.14 16.35
C ALA A 299 -14.36 1.53 14.91
N ALA A 300 -13.81 0.60 14.15
CA ALA A 300 -13.47 0.81 12.74
C ALA A 300 -14.74 0.94 11.87
N PHE A 301 -15.73 0.07 12.09
CA PHE A 301 -16.99 0.13 11.35
C PHE A 301 -17.76 1.42 11.66
N VAL A 302 -17.82 1.83 12.92
CA VAL A 302 -18.47 3.10 13.33
C VAL A 302 -17.80 4.31 12.66
N ALA A 303 -16.48 4.35 12.63
CA ALA A 303 -15.75 5.41 11.95
C ALA A 303 -15.96 5.38 10.43
N ALA A 304 -15.94 4.20 9.82
CA ALA A 304 -16.16 4.01 8.39
C ALA A 304 -17.59 4.33 7.95
N ASP A 305 -18.60 4.00 8.76
CA ASP A 305 -20.00 4.39 8.52
C ASP A 305 -20.12 5.91 8.38
N SER A 306 -19.47 6.64 9.29
CA SER A 306 -19.52 8.11 9.31
C SER A 306 -18.73 8.76 8.17
N LEU A 307 -17.65 8.12 7.72
CA LEU A 307 -16.77 8.62 6.65
C LEU A 307 -17.11 8.04 5.27
N HIS A 308 -18.12 7.20 5.19
CA HIS A 308 -18.54 6.52 3.97
C HIS A 308 -17.43 5.72 3.29
N VAL A 309 -16.61 5.00 4.08
CA VAL A 309 -15.58 4.08 3.59
C VAL A 309 -16.16 2.66 3.54
N TYR A 310 -15.88 1.92 2.45
CA TYR A 310 -16.28 0.53 2.29
C TYR A 310 -15.22 -0.39 2.91
N LEU A 311 -15.64 -1.27 3.82
CA LEU A 311 -14.73 -2.20 4.48
C LEU A 311 -14.91 -3.62 3.94
N GLN A 312 -13.80 -4.32 3.77
CA GLN A 312 -13.71 -5.73 3.40
C GLN A 312 -12.89 -6.48 4.45
N PRO A 313 -13.48 -6.92 5.56
CA PRO A 313 -12.84 -7.92 6.42
C PRO A 313 -12.63 -9.23 5.70
N GLU A 314 -11.60 -9.97 6.14
CA GLU A 314 -11.35 -11.35 5.72
C GLU A 314 -11.43 -12.30 6.91
N LEU A 315 -11.70 -13.59 6.67
CA LEU A 315 -11.44 -14.61 7.66
C LEU A 315 -9.94 -14.59 8.03
N PRO A 316 -9.59 -14.89 9.27
CA PRO A 316 -8.21 -14.79 9.75
C PRO A 316 -7.32 -15.93 9.20
N PHE A 317 -7.20 -16.02 7.86
CA PHE A 317 -6.49 -17.11 7.22
C PHE A 317 -6.01 -16.77 5.81
N TRP A 318 -4.85 -17.28 5.42
CA TRP A 318 -4.43 -17.48 4.03
C TRP A 318 -3.83 -18.86 3.85
N GLY A 319 -3.96 -19.45 2.65
CA GLY A 319 -3.36 -20.74 2.33
C GLY A 319 -4.36 -21.80 1.88
N ASP A 320 -4.10 -23.07 2.22
CA ASP A 320 -4.89 -24.23 1.80
C ASP A 320 -6.24 -24.33 2.52
N PHE A 321 -7.31 -23.99 1.82
CA PHE A 321 -8.68 -24.14 2.32
C PHE A 321 -9.11 -25.62 2.25
N ASN A 322 -8.48 -26.42 3.12
CA ASN A 322 -8.54 -27.87 3.11
C ASN A 322 -9.79 -28.39 3.82
N GLU A 323 -10.76 -28.88 3.05
CA GLU A 323 -12.03 -29.40 3.63
C GLU A 323 -11.87 -30.64 4.52
N LYS A 324 -10.71 -31.31 4.47
CA LYS A 324 -10.38 -32.45 5.34
C LYS A 324 -9.87 -32.03 6.71
N ASP A 325 -9.40 -30.78 6.85
CA ASP A 325 -9.01 -30.21 8.13
C ASP A 325 -10.24 -29.70 8.89
N SER A 326 -10.91 -30.58 9.58
CA SER A 326 -12.17 -30.26 10.28
C SER A 326 -11.98 -29.23 11.38
N LEU A 327 -10.81 -29.15 12.03
CA LEU A 327 -10.53 -28.16 13.08
C LEU A 327 -10.44 -26.76 12.49
N LEU A 328 -9.66 -26.61 11.42
CA LEU A 328 -9.52 -25.34 10.72
C LEU A 328 -10.87 -24.89 10.12
N MET A 329 -11.57 -25.78 9.41
CA MET A 329 -12.84 -25.45 8.78
C MET A 329 -13.91 -25.05 9.79
N THR A 330 -14.03 -25.80 10.90
CA THR A 330 -14.99 -25.45 11.97
C THR A 330 -14.66 -24.10 12.59
N PHE A 331 -13.38 -23.85 12.86
CA PHE A 331 -12.92 -22.57 13.42
C PHE A 331 -13.24 -21.40 12.46
N LEU A 332 -12.83 -21.49 11.20
CA LEU A 332 -13.04 -20.42 10.23
C LEU A 332 -14.53 -20.15 9.95
N HIS A 333 -15.34 -21.22 9.86
CA HIS A 333 -16.79 -21.06 9.70
C HIS A 333 -17.43 -20.33 10.89
N LYS A 334 -17.06 -20.73 12.11
CA LYS A 334 -17.52 -20.09 13.35
C LYS A 334 -17.11 -18.61 13.40
N GLU A 335 -15.83 -18.29 13.09
CA GLU A 335 -15.33 -16.92 13.06
C GLU A 335 -16.14 -16.07 12.06
N GLY A 336 -16.37 -16.58 10.85
CA GLY A 336 -17.15 -15.88 9.84
C GLY A 336 -18.59 -15.59 10.26
N ILE A 337 -19.28 -16.58 10.81
CA ILE A 337 -20.64 -16.41 11.34
C ILE A 337 -20.65 -15.37 12.46
N ASN A 338 -19.67 -15.38 13.35
CA ASN A 338 -19.58 -14.42 14.45
C ASN A 338 -19.32 -13.00 13.94
N ILE A 339 -18.38 -12.82 13.00
CA ILE A 339 -18.09 -11.54 12.35
C ILE A 339 -19.36 -10.95 11.72
N LEU A 340 -20.10 -11.76 10.97
CA LEU A 340 -21.32 -11.32 10.29
C LEU A 340 -22.45 -10.98 11.27
N LYS A 341 -22.61 -11.77 12.34
CA LYS A 341 -23.61 -11.50 13.39
C LYS A 341 -23.28 -10.24 14.19
N GLU A 342 -21.99 -10.02 14.50
CA GLU A 342 -21.55 -8.89 15.31
C GLU A 342 -21.57 -7.58 14.51
N TYR A 343 -20.97 -7.59 13.31
CA TYR A 343 -20.69 -6.36 12.56
C TYR A 343 -21.52 -6.20 11.28
N GLY A 344 -22.22 -7.24 10.82
CA GLY A 344 -22.89 -7.24 9.52
C GLY A 344 -24.02 -6.20 9.34
N ARG A 345 -24.40 -5.49 10.41
CA ARG A 345 -25.39 -4.39 10.35
C ARG A 345 -24.79 -3.03 10.02
N HIS A 346 -23.45 -2.91 10.07
CA HIS A 346 -22.78 -1.66 9.70
C HIS A 346 -22.87 -1.43 8.19
N PRO A 347 -23.34 -0.26 7.74
CA PRO A 347 -23.38 0.06 6.31
C PRO A 347 -22.03 -0.01 5.62
N SER A 348 -20.94 0.28 6.36
CA SER A 348 -19.57 0.18 5.86
C SER A 348 -19.09 -1.24 5.62
N PHE A 349 -19.68 -2.25 6.28
CA PHE A 349 -19.37 -3.66 6.03
C PHE A 349 -20.02 -4.12 4.73
N ALA A 350 -19.46 -3.70 3.62
CA ALA A 350 -20.05 -3.89 2.31
C ALA A 350 -19.64 -5.20 1.63
N MET A 351 -18.46 -5.74 1.98
CA MET A 351 -17.79 -6.83 1.28
C MET A 351 -17.08 -7.76 2.27
N MET A 352 -16.93 -9.04 1.94
CA MET A 352 -16.18 -10.01 2.72
C MET A 352 -15.50 -11.05 1.83
N ALA A 353 -14.25 -11.41 2.14
CA ALA A 353 -13.55 -12.54 1.54
C ALA A 353 -13.28 -13.65 2.56
N LEU A 354 -13.18 -14.91 2.10
CA LEU A 354 -12.88 -16.05 2.96
C LEU A 354 -11.41 -16.12 3.40
N GLY A 355 -10.61 -15.14 3.01
CA GLY A 355 -9.19 -15.01 3.34
C GLY A 355 -8.37 -14.52 2.16
N ASN A 356 -7.04 -14.51 2.31
CA ASN A 356 -6.12 -14.09 1.28
C ASN A 356 -5.57 -15.30 0.51
N GLU A 357 -5.34 -15.13 -0.79
CA GLU A 357 -4.58 -16.05 -1.67
C GLU A 357 -4.89 -17.54 -1.41
N LEU A 358 -6.17 -17.85 -1.30
CA LEU A 358 -6.62 -19.20 -0.96
C LEU A 358 -6.46 -20.17 -2.13
N TRP A 359 -6.11 -21.37 -1.80
CA TRP A 359 -6.24 -22.53 -2.68
C TRP A 359 -7.00 -23.66 -1.95
N GLY A 360 -7.19 -24.81 -2.60
CA GLY A 360 -7.88 -25.96 -2.00
C GLY A 360 -9.31 -26.13 -2.47
N SER A 361 -10.25 -26.42 -1.57
CA SER A 361 -11.60 -26.84 -1.92
C SER A 361 -12.55 -25.69 -2.29
N VAL A 362 -12.79 -25.52 -3.60
CA VAL A 362 -13.81 -24.59 -4.13
C VAL A 362 -15.21 -24.93 -3.59
N THR A 363 -15.51 -26.22 -3.42
CA THR A 363 -16.79 -26.68 -2.87
C THR A 363 -17.00 -26.24 -1.42
N ALA A 364 -15.92 -26.30 -0.62
CA ALA A 364 -16.01 -25.81 0.76
C ALA A 364 -16.14 -24.29 0.81
N MET A 365 -15.39 -23.55 -0.02
CA MET A 365 -15.52 -22.09 -0.14
C MET A 365 -16.94 -21.69 -0.53
N ARG A 366 -17.54 -22.38 -1.50
CA ARG A 366 -18.93 -22.12 -1.90
C ARG A 366 -19.91 -22.35 -0.76
N ARG A 367 -19.79 -23.45 0.00
CA ARG A 367 -20.63 -23.72 1.17
C ARG A 367 -20.53 -22.59 2.22
N PHE A 368 -19.31 -22.13 2.51
CA PHE A 368 -19.11 -21.02 3.43
C PHE A 368 -19.85 -19.76 2.96
N VAL A 369 -19.68 -19.38 1.71
CA VAL A 369 -20.36 -18.21 1.14
C VAL A 369 -21.88 -18.37 1.18
N ASP A 370 -22.40 -19.54 0.85
CA ASP A 370 -23.85 -19.80 0.89
C ASP A 370 -24.40 -19.71 2.32
N ASP A 371 -23.65 -20.18 3.33
CA ASP A 371 -24.00 -20.07 4.75
C ASP A 371 -23.93 -18.61 5.23
N PHE A 372 -22.89 -17.89 4.87
CA PHE A 372 -22.68 -16.50 5.24
C PHE A 372 -23.73 -15.58 4.61
N ARG A 373 -24.10 -15.80 3.35
CA ARG A 373 -25.16 -15.06 2.67
C ARG A 373 -26.52 -15.24 3.33
N ARG A 374 -26.80 -16.42 3.95
CA ARG A 374 -28.01 -16.62 4.75
C ARG A 374 -28.04 -15.77 6.02
N VAL A 375 -26.88 -15.49 6.61
CA VAL A 375 -26.75 -14.66 7.81
C VAL A 375 -26.77 -13.16 7.48
N ALA A 376 -26.10 -12.76 6.40
CA ALA A 376 -25.92 -11.36 6.00
C ALA A 376 -26.11 -11.18 4.48
N PRO A 377 -27.34 -11.26 3.96
CA PRO A 377 -27.62 -11.21 2.52
C PRO A 377 -27.30 -9.85 1.88
N GLN A 378 -27.07 -8.81 2.69
CA GLN A 378 -26.72 -7.47 2.24
C GLN A 378 -25.21 -7.26 1.96
N ILE A 379 -24.37 -8.24 2.29
CA ILE A 379 -22.90 -8.17 2.10
C ILE A 379 -22.54 -8.92 0.82
N LEU A 380 -21.60 -8.37 0.04
CA LEU A 380 -21.03 -9.03 -1.13
C LEU A 380 -19.90 -9.97 -0.72
N PHE A 381 -19.86 -11.15 -1.31
CA PHE A 381 -18.88 -12.19 -0.97
C PHE A 381 -18.01 -12.58 -2.15
N THR A 382 -16.73 -12.85 -1.85
CA THR A 382 -15.80 -13.54 -2.75
C THR A 382 -15.13 -14.70 -2.02
N PHE A 383 -14.61 -15.69 -2.76
CA PHE A 383 -13.98 -16.86 -2.15
C PHE A 383 -12.67 -16.53 -1.47
N GLY A 384 -11.85 -15.67 -2.07
CA GLY A 384 -10.65 -15.16 -1.44
C GLY A 384 -10.11 -13.97 -2.21
N SER A 385 -9.46 -13.05 -1.51
CA SER A 385 -8.71 -12.01 -2.19
C SER A 385 -7.57 -12.68 -2.95
N ASN A 386 -7.46 -12.36 -4.23
CA ASN A 386 -6.54 -13.01 -5.17
C ASN A 386 -6.64 -14.54 -5.16
N TYR A 387 -7.87 -15.04 -5.16
CA TYR A 387 -8.16 -16.47 -5.14
C TYR A 387 -7.29 -17.23 -6.14
N TYR A 388 -6.38 -18.07 -5.61
CA TYR A 388 -5.39 -18.84 -6.36
C TYR A 388 -4.69 -18.02 -7.45
N LEU A 389 -4.30 -16.77 -7.13
CA LEU A 389 -3.67 -15.84 -8.06
C LEU A 389 -4.42 -15.68 -9.41
N GLY A 390 -5.74 -15.79 -9.40
CA GLY A 390 -6.57 -15.76 -10.60
C GLY A 390 -6.59 -17.04 -11.45
N TYR A 391 -5.80 -18.06 -11.10
CA TYR A 391 -5.73 -19.31 -11.88
C TYR A 391 -7.04 -20.07 -11.99
N LYS A 392 -7.82 -20.05 -10.93
CA LYS A 392 -9.13 -20.72 -10.89
C LYS A 392 -10.21 -19.92 -11.59
N GLY A 393 -9.93 -18.66 -11.88
CA GLY A 393 -10.91 -17.76 -12.46
C GLY A 393 -12.12 -17.50 -11.55
N ILE A 394 -13.15 -16.90 -12.12
CA ILE A 394 -14.40 -16.59 -11.42
C ILE A 394 -15.18 -17.89 -11.21
N GLN A 395 -15.66 -18.07 -9.98
CA GLN A 395 -16.45 -19.24 -9.58
C GLN A 395 -17.91 -18.87 -9.32
N PRO A 396 -18.87 -19.77 -9.61
CA PRO A 396 -20.27 -19.54 -9.24
C PRO A 396 -20.42 -19.28 -7.73
N GLY A 397 -21.07 -18.18 -7.38
CA GLY A 397 -21.28 -17.75 -5.99
C GLY A 397 -20.41 -16.61 -5.53
N MET A 398 -19.42 -16.21 -6.29
CA MET A 398 -18.72 -14.94 -6.10
C MET A 398 -19.59 -13.78 -6.59
N ASP A 399 -19.70 -12.72 -5.79
CA ASP A 399 -20.36 -11.47 -6.19
C ASP A 399 -19.36 -10.50 -6.84
N TYR A 400 -18.07 -10.67 -6.60
CA TYR A 400 -16.96 -9.93 -7.19
C TYR A 400 -15.68 -10.77 -7.15
N VAL A 401 -14.65 -10.33 -7.84
CA VAL A 401 -13.33 -10.97 -7.80
C VAL A 401 -12.24 -9.93 -7.52
N THR A 402 -11.31 -10.29 -6.64
CA THR A 402 -10.07 -9.55 -6.39
C THR A 402 -8.91 -10.38 -6.91
N THR A 403 -8.15 -9.90 -7.88
CA THR A 403 -7.10 -10.69 -8.51
C THR A 403 -6.02 -9.83 -9.15
N CYS A 404 -4.78 -10.34 -9.22
CA CYS A 404 -3.73 -9.72 -10.02
C CYS A 404 -3.83 -10.14 -11.51
N ARG A 405 -4.60 -11.18 -11.82
CA ARG A 405 -4.91 -11.60 -13.19
C ARG A 405 -6.12 -12.53 -13.23
N LEU A 406 -6.80 -12.56 -14.36
CA LEU A 406 -7.93 -13.43 -14.63
C LEU A 406 -7.52 -14.61 -15.50
N GLY A 407 -8.29 -15.70 -15.41
CA GLY A 407 -8.10 -16.88 -16.24
C GLY A 407 -7.08 -17.87 -15.71
N GLY A 408 -6.79 -18.88 -16.50
CA GLY A 408 -5.92 -20.00 -16.19
C GLY A 408 -4.74 -20.14 -17.15
N GLU A 409 -4.31 -19.05 -17.77
CA GLU A 409 -3.23 -19.08 -18.73
C GLU A 409 -1.88 -19.35 -18.10
N ALA A 410 -0.93 -19.71 -18.96
CA ALA A 410 0.44 -19.92 -18.57
C ALA A 410 1.06 -18.65 -17.97
N TRP A 411 2.00 -18.85 -17.07
CA TRP A 411 2.81 -17.78 -16.51
C TRP A 411 3.53 -16.96 -17.59
N GLY A 412 3.60 -15.65 -17.38
CA GLY A 412 4.28 -14.74 -18.31
C GLY A 412 3.43 -14.19 -19.43
N THR A 413 2.14 -14.53 -19.51
CA THR A 413 1.20 -13.90 -20.45
C THR A 413 0.63 -12.62 -19.84
N TYR A 414 0.47 -11.56 -20.66
CA TYR A 414 -0.06 -10.28 -20.20
C TYR A 414 -1.54 -10.06 -20.53
N SER A 415 -2.16 -11.02 -21.23
CA SER A 415 -3.57 -10.89 -21.66
C SER A 415 -4.58 -11.01 -20.51
N THR A 416 -4.15 -11.53 -19.36
CA THR A 416 -4.99 -11.74 -18.18
C THR A 416 -4.64 -10.83 -17.01
N HIS A 417 -3.68 -9.94 -17.15
CA HIS A 417 -3.25 -9.03 -16.09
C HIS A 417 -4.35 -8.03 -15.72
N THR A 418 -4.37 -7.69 -14.44
CA THR A 418 -5.22 -6.66 -13.86
C THR A 418 -4.42 -5.62 -13.07
N ARG A 419 -3.10 -5.66 -13.17
CA ARG A 419 -2.16 -4.67 -12.65
C ARG A 419 -0.88 -4.63 -13.49
N GLY A 420 -0.21 -3.48 -13.50
CA GLY A 420 1.00 -3.26 -14.30
C GLY A 420 2.31 -3.68 -13.65
N SER A 421 2.31 -3.94 -12.33
CA SER A 421 3.51 -4.24 -11.55
C SER A 421 3.96 -5.71 -11.70
N PHE A 422 5.24 -5.95 -11.35
CA PHE A 422 5.82 -7.28 -11.25
C PHE A 422 5.15 -8.13 -10.15
N SER A 423 5.07 -9.44 -10.37
CA SER A 423 4.96 -10.43 -9.31
C SER A 423 5.67 -11.71 -9.75
N PHE A 424 6.01 -12.59 -8.81
CA PHE A 424 6.60 -13.88 -9.18
C PHE A 424 5.64 -14.75 -10.02
N ALA A 425 4.36 -14.44 -9.99
CA ALA A 425 3.32 -15.06 -10.80
C ALA A 425 3.37 -14.61 -12.26
N ASP A 426 3.96 -13.48 -12.53
CA ASP A 426 4.05 -12.85 -13.85
C ASP A 426 5.42 -13.11 -14.50
N ALA A 427 5.75 -12.39 -15.57
CA ALA A 427 7.08 -12.47 -16.15
C ALA A 427 8.14 -11.96 -15.17
N ALA A 428 9.25 -12.69 -15.06
CA ALA A 428 10.32 -12.38 -14.12
C ALA A 428 11.03 -11.04 -14.36
N ASP A 429 10.72 -10.37 -15.45
CA ASP A 429 11.31 -9.09 -15.85
C ASP A 429 10.53 -7.85 -15.35
N GLY A 430 9.52 -8.01 -14.49
CA GLY A 430 8.89 -6.91 -13.77
C GLY A 430 7.52 -6.46 -14.27
N GLY A 431 6.83 -7.22 -15.11
CA GLY A 431 5.48 -6.93 -15.57
C GLY A 431 5.39 -5.87 -16.68
N LEU A 432 4.18 -5.37 -16.94
CA LEU A 432 3.90 -4.49 -18.09
C LEU A 432 4.70 -3.19 -18.07
N LEU A 433 4.82 -2.53 -16.92
CA LEU A 433 5.53 -1.25 -16.78
C LEU A 433 7.04 -1.39 -16.99
N ASN A 434 7.62 -2.56 -16.70
CA ASN A 434 9.02 -2.85 -17.00
C ASN A 434 9.22 -3.42 -18.41
N HIS A 435 8.15 -3.92 -19.05
CA HIS A 435 8.24 -4.70 -20.28
C HIS A 435 7.92 -3.88 -21.53
N ARG A 436 7.09 -2.88 -21.41
CA ARG A 436 6.65 -2.03 -22.52
C ARG A 436 7.18 -0.61 -22.41
N ARG A 437 7.56 -0.04 -23.56
CA ARG A 437 7.93 1.38 -23.64
C ARG A 437 6.83 2.25 -23.04
N SER A 438 7.25 3.28 -22.36
CA SER A 438 6.37 4.19 -21.62
C SER A 438 5.31 4.85 -22.49
N ASN A 439 4.05 4.69 -22.10
CA ASN A 439 2.87 5.24 -22.77
C ASN A 439 1.73 5.38 -21.76
N THR A 440 0.63 6.00 -22.15
CA THR A 440 -0.57 6.12 -21.34
C THR A 440 -1.80 5.54 -22.04
N SER A 441 -1.62 4.67 -23.03
CA SER A 441 -2.70 3.95 -23.71
C SER A 441 -2.91 2.52 -23.21
N MET A 442 -2.02 2.00 -22.34
CA MET A 442 -2.17 0.67 -21.75
C MET A 442 -3.38 0.60 -20.82
N ASN A 443 -4.08 -0.55 -20.89
CA ASN A 443 -5.23 -0.91 -20.05
C ASN A 443 -5.31 -2.43 -19.89
N PHE A 444 -6.29 -2.91 -19.14
CA PHE A 444 -6.56 -4.32 -18.89
C PHE A 444 -7.91 -4.78 -19.48
N ASP A 445 -8.44 -4.12 -20.51
CA ASP A 445 -9.72 -4.46 -21.14
C ASP A 445 -9.79 -5.94 -21.53
N SER A 446 -8.71 -6.47 -22.17
CA SER A 446 -8.66 -7.86 -22.61
C SER A 446 -8.86 -8.88 -21.47
N ALA A 447 -8.44 -8.55 -20.25
CA ALA A 447 -8.69 -9.39 -19.09
C ALA A 447 -10.10 -9.17 -18.52
N CYS A 448 -10.49 -7.93 -18.29
CA CYS A 448 -11.71 -7.60 -17.57
C CYS A 448 -12.98 -7.84 -18.40
N ASP A 449 -12.92 -7.73 -19.73
CA ASP A 449 -14.06 -8.03 -20.62
C ASP A 449 -14.53 -9.50 -20.54
N THR A 450 -13.69 -10.40 -20.05
CA THR A 450 -14.06 -11.81 -19.84
C THR A 450 -14.78 -12.08 -18.52
N ALA A 451 -14.80 -11.12 -17.62
CA ALA A 451 -15.39 -11.26 -16.29
C ALA A 451 -16.92 -11.13 -16.33
N SER A 452 -17.60 -11.86 -15.46
CA SER A 452 -19.06 -11.79 -15.28
C SER A 452 -19.47 -11.08 -13.99
N VAL A 453 -18.50 -10.63 -13.20
CA VAL A 453 -18.65 -9.92 -11.94
C VAL A 453 -17.64 -8.79 -11.86
N PRO A 454 -17.81 -7.79 -11.00
CA PRO A 454 -16.82 -6.72 -10.82
C PRO A 454 -15.43 -7.25 -10.52
N VAL A 455 -14.42 -6.66 -11.16
CA VAL A 455 -13.01 -6.99 -11.00
C VAL A 455 -12.31 -5.91 -10.22
N ILE A 456 -11.60 -6.28 -9.17
CA ILE A 456 -10.75 -5.40 -8.37
C ILE A 456 -9.29 -5.85 -8.57
N SER A 457 -8.41 -4.94 -8.96
CA SER A 457 -6.97 -5.17 -9.00
C SER A 457 -6.44 -5.45 -7.60
N HIS A 458 -5.89 -6.66 -7.40
CA HIS A 458 -5.42 -7.12 -6.09
C HIS A 458 -4.00 -6.64 -5.84
N GLU A 459 -3.77 -6.07 -4.66
CA GLU A 459 -2.44 -5.66 -4.18
C GLU A 459 -1.67 -4.84 -5.23
N THR A 460 -2.35 -3.86 -5.80
CA THR A 460 -1.84 -2.99 -6.86
C THR A 460 -0.62 -2.22 -6.38
N GLY A 461 0.37 -2.07 -7.26
CA GLY A 461 1.59 -1.31 -7.00
C GLY A 461 2.71 -2.17 -6.44
N GLN A 462 2.98 -2.11 -5.14
CA GLN A 462 4.10 -2.76 -4.46
C GLN A 462 5.48 -2.24 -4.92
N PHE A 463 5.57 -0.97 -5.29
CA PHE A 463 6.80 -0.32 -5.74
C PHE A 463 7.66 0.09 -4.56
N GLN A 464 8.78 -0.59 -4.36
CA GLN A 464 9.69 -0.32 -3.25
C GLN A 464 10.41 1.02 -3.42
N SER A 465 10.55 1.77 -2.33
CA SER A 465 11.39 2.95 -2.21
C SER A 465 12.49 2.74 -1.17
N TYR A 466 13.60 3.46 -1.28
CA TYR A 466 14.66 3.42 -0.28
C TYR A 466 14.21 4.21 0.96
N PRO A 467 14.21 3.64 2.19
CA PRO A 467 13.75 4.35 3.39
C PRO A 467 14.76 5.41 3.87
N ASP A 468 14.27 6.44 4.52
CA ASP A 468 15.09 7.40 5.26
C ASP A 468 15.23 6.95 6.72
N PHE A 469 16.23 6.11 6.99
CA PHE A 469 16.44 5.52 8.30
C PHE A 469 16.66 6.55 9.41
N ASP A 470 17.30 7.69 9.12
CA ASP A 470 17.58 8.73 10.12
C ASP A 470 16.32 9.48 10.54
N ARG A 471 15.34 9.57 9.65
CA ARG A 471 14.04 10.14 9.92
C ARG A 471 13.11 9.14 10.59
N GLU A 472 13.05 7.90 10.09
CA GLU A 472 12.02 6.92 10.48
C GLU A 472 12.36 6.18 11.78
N ILE A 473 13.63 5.77 12.02
CA ILE A 473 14.01 5.04 13.24
C ILE A 473 13.57 5.72 14.53
N PRO A 474 13.70 7.06 14.71
CA PRO A 474 13.27 7.73 15.92
C PRO A 474 11.78 7.67 16.22
N GLU A 475 10.94 7.42 15.20
CA GLU A 475 9.48 7.35 15.35
C GLU A 475 8.99 6.09 16.09
N TYR A 476 9.83 5.05 16.15
CA TYR A 476 9.47 3.77 16.78
C TYR A 476 9.74 3.81 18.30
N GLN A 477 8.90 4.53 19.05
CA GLN A 477 8.99 4.66 20.51
C GLN A 477 8.14 3.63 21.27
N GLY A 478 7.26 2.92 20.55
CA GLY A 478 6.27 1.98 21.11
C GLY A 478 6.83 0.60 21.47
N VAL A 479 5.97 -0.39 21.45
CA VAL A 479 6.32 -1.77 21.80
C VAL A 479 7.07 -2.52 20.69
N LEU A 480 6.94 -2.10 19.44
CA LEU A 480 7.71 -2.66 18.33
C LEU A 480 8.95 -1.78 18.06
N ARG A 481 10.08 -2.42 17.85
CA ARG A 481 11.40 -1.79 17.67
C ARG A 481 11.93 -1.98 16.26
N PRO A 482 12.54 -0.96 15.64
CA PRO A 482 13.01 -1.01 14.26
C PRO A 482 14.44 -1.56 14.16
N TYR A 483 14.69 -2.77 14.71
CA TYR A 483 16.03 -3.38 14.61
C TYR A 483 16.40 -3.70 13.17
N ASN A 484 15.43 -4.13 12.36
CA ASN A 484 15.59 -4.32 10.91
C ASN A 484 16.13 -3.04 10.23
N MET A 485 15.55 -1.88 10.48
CA MET A 485 15.99 -0.61 9.90
C MET A 485 17.40 -0.22 10.37
N ARG A 486 17.73 -0.49 11.64
CA ARG A 486 19.09 -0.26 12.16
C ARG A 486 20.13 -1.12 11.46
N VAL A 487 19.81 -2.37 11.17
CA VAL A 487 20.67 -3.28 10.40
C VAL A 487 20.86 -2.77 8.98
N PHE A 488 19.79 -2.39 8.30
CA PHE A 488 19.88 -1.84 6.93
C PHE A 488 20.71 -0.55 6.89
N ARG A 489 20.50 0.35 7.85
CA ARG A 489 21.33 1.56 7.97
C ARG A 489 22.81 1.25 8.18
N GLN A 490 23.14 0.24 9.01
CA GLN A 490 24.53 -0.20 9.21
C GLN A 490 25.13 -0.81 7.95
N ARG A 491 24.34 -1.58 7.16
CA ARG A 491 24.78 -2.11 5.86
C ARG A 491 25.15 -0.97 4.90
N LEU A 492 24.27 0.04 4.80
CA LEU A 492 24.52 1.23 3.96
C LEU A 492 25.80 1.98 4.39
N ALA A 493 26.02 2.15 5.70
CA ALA A 493 27.24 2.77 6.23
C ALA A 493 28.50 1.98 5.87
N ARG A 494 28.44 0.65 5.95
CA ARG A 494 29.57 -0.23 5.57
C ARG A 494 29.85 -0.21 4.07
N ALA A 495 28.83 -0.03 3.25
CA ALA A 495 28.98 0.16 1.81
C ALA A 495 29.65 1.52 1.44
N GLY A 496 29.81 2.44 2.41
CA GLY A 496 30.42 3.75 2.21
C GLY A 496 29.56 4.73 1.42
N ILE A 497 28.24 4.58 1.49
CA ILE A 497 27.26 5.41 0.76
C ILE A 497 26.12 5.92 1.66
N LEU A 498 26.33 5.95 2.98
CA LEU A 498 25.35 6.48 3.93
C LEU A 498 25.02 7.96 3.67
N ASP A 499 25.98 8.73 3.16
CA ASP A 499 25.81 10.13 2.77
C ASP A 499 24.76 10.33 1.64
N GLN A 500 24.47 9.26 0.86
CA GLN A 500 23.51 9.30 -0.24
C GLN A 500 22.10 8.86 0.18
N MET A 501 21.89 8.38 1.40
CA MET A 501 20.62 7.79 1.86
C MET A 501 19.41 8.69 1.56
N ALA A 502 19.47 9.96 1.95
CA ALA A 502 18.38 10.91 1.71
C ALA A 502 18.14 11.18 0.21
N ALA A 503 19.19 11.10 -0.63
CA ALA A 503 19.05 11.21 -2.07
C ALA A 503 18.40 9.95 -2.67
N PHE A 504 18.79 8.76 -2.18
CA PHE A 504 18.17 7.49 -2.58
C PHE A 504 16.68 7.46 -2.21
N HIS A 505 16.35 7.89 -1.00
CA HIS A 505 14.96 8.01 -0.55
C HIS A 505 14.13 8.87 -1.50
N ARG A 506 14.58 10.11 -1.76
CA ARG A 506 13.86 11.03 -2.65
C ARG A 506 13.76 10.52 -4.09
N ALA A 507 14.85 9.98 -4.63
CA ALA A 507 14.89 9.56 -6.02
C ALA A 507 14.05 8.30 -6.27
N SER A 508 14.23 7.25 -5.46
CA SER A 508 13.43 6.02 -5.58
C SER A 508 11.97 6.25 -5.25
N GLY A 509 11.68 7.08 -4.22
CA GLY A 509 10.32 7.41 -3.83
C GLY A 509 9.57 8.22 -4.88
N ALA A 510 10.22 9.22 -5.50
CA ALA A 510 9.63 9.97 -6.60
C ALA A 510 9.27 9.05 -7.78
N TRP A 511 10.16 8.11 -8.11
CA TRP A 511 9.90 7.14 -9.15
C TRP A 511 8.78 6.16 -8.78
N ALA A 512 8.75 5.65 -7.55
CA ALA A 512 7.68 4.79 -7.07
C ALA A 512 6.31 5.48 -7.16
N VAL A 513 6.21 6.78 -6.85
CA VAL A 513 4.98 7.58 -6.98
C VAL A 513 4.49 7.65 -8.43
N GLU A 514 5.38 7.86 -9.40
CA GLU A 514 5.02 7.88 -10.82
C GLU A 514 4.58 6.48 -11.31
N LEU A 515 5.17 5.42 -10.78
CA LEU A 515 4.76 4.05 -11.07
C LEU A 515 3.37 3.74 -10.49
N TYR A 516 3.09 4.16 -9.24
CA TYR A 516 1.74 4.07 -8.65
C TYR A 516 0.71 4.84 -9.47
N LYS A 517 1.06 6.05 -9.93
CA LYS A 517 0.20 6.83 -10.82
C LYS A 517 -0.14 6.07 -12.08
N ALA A 518 0.88 5.49 -12.73
CA ALA A 518 0.69 4.75 -13.98
C ALA A 518 -0.19 3.51 -13.79
N ASP A 519 0.03 2.73 -12.73
CA ASP A 519 -0.72 1.51 -12.44
C ASP A 519 -2.19 1.82 -12.11
N ILE A 520 -2.46 2.80 -11.24
CA ILE A 520 -3.82 3.27 -10.93
C ILE A 520 -4.53 3.82 -12.17
N GLU A 521 -3.82 4.57 -13.02
CA GLU A 521 -4.42 5.10 -14.24
C GLU A 521 -4.68 4.03 -15.30
N MET A 522 -3.91 2.93 -15.33
CA MET A 522 -4.23 1.76 -16.14
C MET A 522 -5.55 1.11 -15.70
N ASP A 523 -5.75 0.96 -14.37
CA ASP A 523 -7.02 0.48 -13.82
C ASP A 523 -8.19 1.41 -14.22
N LEU A 524 -8.01 2.74 -14.11
CA LEU A 524 -9.02 3.73 -14.48
C LEU A 524 -9.32 3.79 -15.98
N ARG A 525 -8.34 3.46 -16.85
CA ARG A 525 -8.52 3.34 -18.31
C ARG A 525 -9.11 2.01 -18.75
N THR A 526 -9.30 1.08 -17.82
CA THR A 526 -9.92 -0.21 -18.09
C THR A 526 -11.43 -0.12 -17.87
N ARG A 527 -12.23 -0.25 -18.95
CA ARG A 527 -13.68 -0.02 -18.94
C ARG A 527 -14.43 -0.84 -17.89
N ASN A 528 -14.09 -2.12 -17.78
CA ASN A 528 -14.77 -3.08 -16.92
C ASN A 528 -13.99 -3.40 -15.64
N MET A 529 -13.05 -2.52 -15.23
CA MET A 529 -12.42 -2.55 -13.92
C MET A 529 -13.34 -1.83 -12.92
N ALA A 530 -13.48 -2.41 -11.73
CA ALA A 530 -14.36 -1.87 -10.70
C ALA A 530 -13.61 -1.28 -9.50
N GLY A 531 -12.29 -1.45 -9.45
CA GLY A 531 -11.46 -0.92 -8.36
C GLY A 531 -10.06 -1.49 -8.32
N PHE A 532 -9.30 -1.01 -7.35
CA PHE A 532 -7.98 -1.52 -6.98
C PHE A 532 -7.84 -1.59 -5.44
N GLN A 533 -6.89 -2.38 -4.97
CA GLN A 533 -6.48 -2.46 -3.57
C GLN A 533 -4.96 -2.32 -3.51
N LEU A 534 -4.47 -1.12 -3.14
CA LEU A 534 -3.03 -0.85 -3.06
C LEU A 534 -2.35 -1.71 -2.00
N LEU A 535 -1.19 -2.20 -2.30
CA LEU A 535 -0.22 -2.70 -1.34
C LEU A 535 1.10 -1.91 -1.54
N ASP A 536 1.32 -0.78 -0.90
CA ASP A 536 0.33 -0.20 -0.01
C ASP A 536 0.49 1.34 -0.04
N LEU A 537 -0.41 2.05 0.58
CA LEU A 537 -0.23 3.47 0.88
C LEU A 537 0.74 3.67 2.06
N GLN A 538 0.87 2.67 2.93
CA GLN A 538 1.66 2.61 4.15
C GLN A 538 2.78 1.56 4.01
N ASP A 539 3.97 1.84 4.54
CA ASP A 539 5.03 0.84 4.62
C ASP A 539 4.62 -0.38 5.43
N TYR A 540 5.02 -1.54 4.95
CA TYR A 540 4.78 -2.81 5.61
C TYR A 540 6.09 -3.40 6.13
N PRO A 541 6.44 -3.18 7.41
CA PRO A 541 7.70 -3.65 7.99
C PRO A 541 7.66 -5.12 8.42
N GLY A 542 6.84 -5.93 7.76
CA GLY A 542 6.76 -7.39 7.89
C GLY A 542 7.10 -8.07 6.58
N GLN A 543 7.10 -9.41 6.54
CA GLN A 543 7.38 -10.22 5.35
C GLN A 543 8.58 -9.73 4.51
N GLY A 544 9.72 -9.47 5.16
CA GLY A 544 10.94 -9.00 4.53
C GLY A 544 11.14 -7.48 4.56
N SER A 545 10.35 -6.73 5.30
CA SER A 545 10.43 -5.28 5.43
C SER A 545 10.20 -4.54 4.11
N ALA A 546 8.96 -4.57 3.61
CA ALA A 546 8.57 -3.92 2.38
C ALA A 546 8.30 -2.42 2.58
N TYR A 547 9.17 -1.59 2.04
CA TYR A 547 9.06 -0.12 2.09
C TYR A 547 8.39 0.41 0.82
N VAL A 548 7.11 0.11 0.67
CA VAL A 548 6.32 0.38 -0.55
C VAL A 548 5.35 1.55 -0.40
N GLY A 549 5.16 2.06 0.82
CA GLY A 549 4.22 3.14 1.11
C GLY A 549 4.74 4.52 0.75
N VAL A 550 3.83 5.46 0.58
CA VAL A 550 4.09 6.91 0.60
C VAL A 550 3.98 7.47 2.03
N LEU A 551 3.40 6.67 2.93
CA LEU A 551 3.41 6.84 4.38
C LEU A 551 4.32 5.78 5.01
N ASP A 552 4.98 6.13 6.12
CA ASP A 552 5.73 5.15 6.92
C ASP A 552 4.79 4.20 7.69
N ALA A 553 5.33 3.23 8.41
CA ALA A 553 4.53 2.27 9.17
C ALA A 553 3.75 2.89 10.35
N ASN A 554 4.10 4.09 10.78
CA ASN A 554 3.36 4.89 11.76
C ASN A 554 2.36 5.86 11.12
N LEU A 555 2.16 5.79 9.79
CA LEU A 555 1.25 6.64 9.01
C LEU A 555 1.73 8.10 8.87
N HIS A 556 3.01 8.38 9.09
CA HIS A 556 3.58 9.71 8.84
C HIS A 556 3.96 9.86 7.36
N ASP A 557 3.77 11.07 6.83
CA ASP A 557 4.15 11.40 5.45
C ASP A 557 5.66 11.25 5.25
N LYS A 558 6.09 10.43 4.30
CA LYS A 558 7.49 10.25 3.91
C LYS A 558 8.06 11.43 3.10
N GLY A 559 7.24 12.44 2.79
CA GLY A 559 7.62 13.60 1.99
C GLY A 559 7.76 13.31 0.49
N LEU A 560 7.20 12.20 0.02
CA LEU A 560 7.29 11.74 -1.38
C LEU A 560 6.21 12.37 -2.26
N VAL A 561 5.00 12.50 -1.75
CA VAL A 561 3.85 13.06 -2.47
C VAL A 561 2.82 13.64 -1.51
N THR A 562 2.28 14.80 -1.83
CA THR A 562 1.19 15.39 -1.05
C THR A 562 -0.15 14.72 -1.37
N PRO A 563 -1.11 14.67 -0.42
CA PRO A 563 -2.47 14.18 -0.70
C PRO A 563 -3.13 14.87 -1.89
N GLY A 564 -2.92 16.18 -2.07
CA GLY A 564 -3.46 16.94 -3.18
C GLY A 564 -2.90 16.52 -4.55
N ARG A 565 -1.61 16.14 -4.64
CA ARG A 565 -1.03 15.58 -5.85
C ARG A 565 -1.49 14.15 -6.08
N TRP A 566 -1.53 13.30 -5.06
CA TRP A 566 -1.99 11.92 -5.15
C TRP A 566 -3.44 11.82 -5.66
N ARG A 567 -4.29 12.75 -5.24
CA ARG A 567 -5.69 12.83 -5.72
C ARG A 567 -5.84 13.23 -7.20
N GLN A 568 -4.78 13.57 -7.92
CA GLN A 568 -4.88 13.77 -9.37
C GLN A 568 -5.22 12.47 -10.10
N TRP A 569 -4.84 11.31 -9.55
CA TRP A 569 -5.14 9.97 -10.09
C TRP A 569 -5.93 9.07 -9.13
N CYS A 570 -6.08 9.44 -7.88
CA CYS A 570 -6.86 8.69 -6.89
C CYS A 570 -8.04 9.54 -6.40
N ALA A 571 -9.02 9.77 -7.28
CA ALA A 571 -10.19 10.60 -7.03
C ALA A 571 -11.44 10.03 -7.72
N PRO A 572 -12.66 10.46 -7.32
CA PRO A 572 -13.89 9.99 -7.99
C PRO A 572 -14.03 10.47 -9.43
N VAL A 573 -13.30 11.52 -9.81
CA VAL A 573 -13.19 11.97 -11.21
C VAL A 573 -11.74 12.21 -11.54
N VAL A 574 -11.25 11.58 -12.61
CA VAL A 574 -9.86 11.72 -13.06
C VAL A 574 -9.80 11.99 -14.56
N PRO A 575 -9.30 13.16 -14.99
CA PRO A 575 -8.95 13.38 -16.39
C PRO A 575 -7.72 12.54 -16.75
N LEU A 576 -7.78 11.82 -17.88
CA LEU A 576 -6.76 10.87 -18.32
C LEU A 576 -6.22 11.25 -19.70
N LEU A 577 -4.90 11.26 -19.84
CA LEU A 577 -4.24 11.31 -21.12
C LEU A 577 -4.19 9.89 -21.73
N VAL A 578 -4.44 9.80 -23.03
CA VAL A 578 -4.21 8.59 -23.83
C VAL A 578 -3.22 8.93 -24.93
N ALA A 579 -2.03 8.38 -24.82
CA ALA A 579 -0.94 8.60 -25.78
C ALA A 579 -0.08 7.34 -25.91
N ASP A 580 0.27 6.98 -27.13
CA ASP A 580 1.10 5.79 -27.43
C ASP A 580 2.58 6.00 -27.13
N SER A 581 2.98 7.22 -26.85
CA SER A 581 4.31 7.60 -26.43
C SER A 581 4.26 8.83 -25.54
N LEU A 582 5.28 9.00 -24.71
CA LEU A 582 5.54 10.23 -23.93
C LEU A 582 6.75 11.00 -24.51
N CYS A 583 7.41 10.44 -25.52
CA CYS A 583 8.64 10.99 -26.12
C CYS A 583 8.54 11.00 -27.65
N TRP A 584 8.88 12.12 -28.27
CA TRP A 584 8.86 12.32 -29.72
C TRP A 584 10.10 13.06 -30.19
N GLU A 585 10.42 12.95 -31.48
CA GLU A 585 11.47 13.73 -32.12
C GLU A 585 10.95 14.65 -33.22
N GLU A 586 11.78 15.59 -33.65
CA GLU A 586 11.48 16.49 -34.77
C GLU A 586 11.19 15.67 -36.04
N GLY A 587 10.05 15.92 -36.63
CA GLY A 587 9.49 15.08 -37.70
C GLY A 587 8.22 14.34 -37.30
N ASP A 588 8.05 14.08 -36.01
CA ASP A 588 6.83 13.49 -35.49
C ASP A 588 5.68 14.51 -35.37
N THR A 589 4.49 13.96 -35.07
CA THR A 589 3.29 14.75 -34.74
C THR A 589 2.74 14.25 -33.42
N LEU A 590 2.53 15.16 -32.46
CA LEU A 590 1.85 14.85 -31.20
C LEU A 590 0.42 14.42 -31.47
N ARG A 591 0.07 13.25 -30.93
CA ARG A 591 -1.29 12.70 -30.94
C ARG A 591 -1.66 12.40 -29.50
N LEU A 592 -2.56 13.20 -28.95
CA LEU A 592 -2.93 13.19 -27.54
C LEU A 592 -4.46 13.12 -27.46
N ASP A 593 -4.98 12.03 -26.95
CA ASP A 593 -6.41 11.86 -26.69
C ASP A 593 -6.70 12.05 -25.20
N VAL A 594 -7.91 12.42 -24.87
CA VAL A 594 -8.34 12.69 -23.50
C VAL A 594 -9.57 11.85 -23.18
N GLU A 595 -9.51 11.18 -22.06
CA GLU A 595 -10.62 10.49 -21.42
C GLU A 595 -10.87 11.07 -20.03
N VAL A 596 -12.01 10.75 -19.44
CA VAL A 596 -12.34 11.08 -18.05
C VAL A 596 -12.95 9.84 -17.39
N ALA A 597 -12.35 9.37 -16.32
CA ALA A 597 -12.97 8.40 -15.44
C ALA A 597 -13.91 9.15 -14.49
N ASN A 598 -15.22 8.95 -14.59
CA ASN A 598 -16.26 9.60 -13.77
C ASN A 598 -17.05 8.59 -12.96
N TYR A 599 -16.65 8.40 -11.71
CA TYR A 599 -17.31 7.54 -10.74
C TYR A 599 -17.86 8.34 -9.55
N SER A 600 -18.19 9.61 -9.76
CA SER A 600 -18.66 10.51 -8.70
C SER A 600 -20.17 10.52 -8.52
N GLY A 601 -20.92 9.98 -9.48
CA GLY A 601 -22.38 10.16 -9.59
C GLY A 601 -22.80 11.59 -9.95
N GLN A 602 -21.84 12.49 -10.26
CA GLN A 602 -22.13 13.85 -10.70
C GLN A 602 -22.26 13.90 -12.22
N LYS A 603 -23.27 14.63 -12.70
CA LYS A 603 -23.41 14.92 -14.13
C LYS A 603 -22.35 15.95 -14.53
N LEU A 604 -21.42 15.54 -15.36
CA LEU A 604 -20.35 16.40 -15.88
C LEU A 604 -20.62 16.89 -17.31
N VAL A 605 -21.72 16.46 -17.93
CA VAL A 605 -22.09 16.85 -19.28
C VAL A 605 -22.14 18.37 -19.46
N GLY A 606 -21.55 18.86 -20.55
CA GLY A 606 -21.44 20.29 -20.85
C GLY A 606 -20.40 21.07 -20.08
N LYS A 607 -19.75 20.46 -19.03
CA LYS A 607 -18.60 21.11 -18.39
C LYS A 607 -17.42 21.20 -19.36
N THR A 608 -16.57 22.19 -19.13
CA THR A 608 -15.36 22.42 -19.92
C THR A 608 -14.16 21.72 -19.26
N LEU A 609 -13.49 20.87 -20.01
CA LEU A 609 -12.15 20.39 -19.67
C LEU A 609 -11.15 21.31 -20.38
N ARG A 610 -10.37 22.06 -19.61
CA ARG A 610 -9.26 22.88 -20.10
C ARG A 610 -7.99 22.07 -20.15
N TRP A 611 -7.20 22.24 -21.19
CA TRP A 611 -5.85 21.71 -21.29
C TRP A 611 -4.85 22.83 -21.57
N THR A 612 -3.64 22.69 -21.01
CA THR A 612 -2.49 23.55 -21.26
C THR A 612 -1.25 22.69 -21.48
N LEU A 613 -0.43 23.07 -22.44
CA LEU A 613 0.90 22.50 -22.64
C LEU A 613 1.93 23.60 -22.39
N GLU A 614 2.82 23.37 -21.43
CA GLU A 614 3.79 24.34 -20.93
C GLU A 614 5.20 23.74 -20.96
N ALA A 615 6.24 24.58 -21.07
CA ALA A 615 7.62 24.14 -20.98
C ALA A 615 8.13 24.21 -19.55
N LEU A 616 8.79 23.14 -19.09
CA LEU A 616 9.51 23.07 -17.82
C LEU A 616 11.00 23.22 -18.11
N GLY A 617 11.55 24.40 -17.88
CA GLY A 617 12.99 24.65 -18.02
C GLY A 617 13.78 24.18 -16.78
N PRO A 618 15.08 23.95 -16.91
CA PRO A 618 15.94 23.36 -15.86
C PRO A 618 16.07 24.24 -14.60
N GLN A 619 15.79 25.53 -14.71
CA GLN A 619 15.90 26.49 -13.60
C GLN A 619 14.57 27.21 -13.33
N ALA A 620 13.50 26.83 -14.05
CA ALA A 620 12.20 27.48 -13.89
C ALA A 620 11.50 26.97 -12.63
N ALA A 621 11.27 27.84 -11.68
CA ALA A 621 10.45 27.55 -10.51
C ALA A 621 8.98 27.26 -10.89
N ALA A 622 8.57 27.59 -12.10
CA ALA A 622 7.23 27.35 -12.66
C ALA A 622 7.31 27.05 -14.16
N ALA A 623 6.34 26.30 -14.64
CA ALA A 623 6.16 26.01 -16.06
C ALA A 623 5.95 27.31 -16.85
N GLN A 624 6.54 27.38 -18.05
CA GLN A 624 6.47 28.53 -18.93
C GLN A 624 5.43 28.30 -20.04
N PRO A 625 4.46 29.19 -20.20
CA PRO A 625 3.47 29.08 -21.27
C PRO A 625 4.14 29.11 -22.67
N ILE A 626 3.78 28.15 -23.51
CA ILE A 626 4.22 28.09 -24.92
C ILE A 626 3.10 28.42 -25.87
N GLY A 627 2.00 28.99 -25.39
CA GLY A 627 0.83 29.36 -26.20
C GLY A 627 0.10 28.15 -26.79
N MET A 628 0.13 27.02 -26.12
CA MET A 628 -0.61 25.80 -26.49
C MET A 628 -1.61 25.45 -25.40
N GLU A 629 -2.85 25.88 -25.61
CA GLU A 629 -3.95 25.64 -24.70
C GLU A 629 -5.28 25.56 -25.48
N GLY A 630 -6.27 25.00 -24.81
CA GLY A 630 -7.61 24.89 -25.37
C GLY A 630 -8.60 24.24 -24.41
N SER A 631 -9.74 23.87 -24.95
CA SER A 631 -10.78 23.23 -24.16
C SER A 631 -11.54 22.19 -24.98
N LEU A 632 -12.06 21.20 -24.25
CA LEU A 632 -12.97 20.16 -24.73
C LEU A 632 -14.24 20.22 -23.90
N THR A 633 -15.39 19.89 -24.49
CA THR A 633 -16.66 19.79 -23.79
C THR A 633 -16.88 18.35 -23.36
N LEU A 634 -17.18 18.11 -22.08
CA LEU A 634 -17.44 16.77 -21.57
C LEU A 634 -18.79 16.26 -22.09
N PRO A 635 -18.82 15.06 -22.67
CA PRO A 635 -20.07 14.38 -23.03
C PRO A 635 -20.80 13.87 -21.79
N ASP A 636 -21.98 13.33 -21.94
CA ASP A 636 -22.71 12.63 -20.89
C ASP A 636 -22.15 11.23 -20.68
N GLY A 637 -22.15 10.75 -19.42
CA GLY A 637 -21.73 9.41 -19.08
C GLY A 637 -21.24 9.24 -17.65
N GLU A 638 -21.18 7.98 -17.22
CA GLU A 638 -20.52 7.49 -16.02
C GLU A 638 -19.47 6.44 -16.42
N GLY A 639 -18.52 6.15 -15.52
CA GLY A 639 -17.40 5.26 -15.83
C GLY A 639 -16.33 5.94 -16.67
N LEU A 640 -15.67 5.21 -17.54
CA LEU A 640 -14.66 5.72 -18.46
C LEU A 640 -15.32 6.38 -19.68
N ILE A 641 -15.09 7.67 -19.87
CA ILE A 641 -15.73 8.51 -20.89
C ILE A 641 -14.66 9.04 -21.84
N ARG A 642 -14.79 8.76 -23.13
CA ARG A 642 -13.95 9.40 -24.16
C ARG A 642 -14.39 10.84 -24.38
N VAL A 643 -13.47 11.80 -24.24
CA VAL A 643 -13.77 13.24 -24.39
C VAL A 643 -13.40 13.76 -25.78
N GLY A 644 -12.24 13.38 -26.28
CA GLY A 644 -11.79 13.80 -27.61
C GLY A 644 -10.28 13.89 -27.76
N SER A 645 -9.82 14.43 -28.86
CA SER A 645 -8.40 14.58 -29.17
C SER A 645 -7.97 16.05 -29.05
N LEU A 646 -6.75 16.30 -28.58
CA LEU A 646 -6.12 17.60 -28.65
C LEU A 646 -5.69 17.89 -30.10
N PRO A 647 -5.51 19.18 -30.49
CA PRO A 647 -5.06 19.53 -31.84
C PRO A 647 -3.74 18.85 -32.17
N ARG A 648 -3.69 18.18 -33.32
CA ARG A 648 -2.46 17.60 -33.84
C ARG A 648 -1.44 18.69 -34.13
N THR A 649 -0.25 18.59 -33.56
CA THR A 649 0.81 19.59 -33.68
C THR A 649 2.12 18.89 -34.03
N SER A 650 2.84 19.43 -35.06
CA SER A 650 4.18 18.91 -35.36
C SER A 650 5.16 19.17 -34.20
N VAL A 651 6.05 18.24 -33.93
CA VAL A 651 7.08 18.42 -32.90
C VAL A 651 7.98 19.62 -33.23
N ALA A 652 8.27 19.88 -34.48
CA ALA A 652 9.00 21.08 -34.94
C ALA A 652 8.35 22.40 -34.46
N GLU A 653 7.03 22.50 -34.52
CA GLU A 653 6.31 23.68 -34.02
C GLU A 653 6.35 23.76 -32.50
N VAL A 654 6.21 22.61 -31.77
CA VAL A 654 6.36 22.55 -30.29
C VAL A 654 7.75 23.05 -29.90
N LEU A 655 8.82 22.52 -30.54
CA LEU A 655 10.20 22.92 -30.25
C LEU A 655 10.45 24.39 -30.53
N ARG A 656 9.87 24.92 -31.63
CA ARG A 656 9.95 26.35 -31.93
C ARG A 656 9.36 27.20 -30.80
N ARG A 657 8.23 26.82 -30.26
CA ARG A 657 7.56 27.52 -29.17
C ARG A 657 8.32 27.39 -27.86
N VAL A 658 8.89 26.19 -27.55
CA VAL A 658 9.73 25.98 -26.38
C VAL A 658 10.98 26.87 -26.44
N ARG A 659 11.65 26.96 -27.61
CA ARG A 659 12.80 27.86 -27.84
C ARG A 659 12.44 29.32 -27.57
N ALA A 660 11.28 29.76 -28.04
CA ALA A 660 10.78 31.12 -27.82
C ALA A 660 10.47 31.41 -26.35
N ALA A 661 9.95 30.47 -25.61
CA ALA A 661 9.56 30.63 -24.20
C ALA A 661 10.73 30.51 -23.21
N ILE A 662 11.66 29.60 -23.45
CA ILE A 662 12.77 29.29 -22.53
C ILE A 662 14.05 30.07 -22.89
N GLY A 663 14.33 30.31 -24.20
CA GLY A 663 15.58 30.91 -24.64
C GLY A 663 16.76 29.96 -24.55
N GLU A 664 17.87 30.43 -23.98
CA GLU A 664 19.06 29.57 -23.79
C GLU A 664 18.75 28.38 -22.87
N GLY A 665 19.29 27.21 -23.19
CA GLY A 665 19.09 25.97 -22.44
C GLY A 665 17.76 25.29 -22.71
N TRP A 666 17.02 25.69 -23.72
CA TRP A 666 15.75 25.06 -24.13
C TRP A 666 15.85 23.53 -24.36
N GLN A 667 17.04 23.03 -24.75
CA GLN A 667 17.28 21.58 -24.92
C GLN A 667 17.15 20.80 -23.58
N ARG A 668 17.17 21.51 -22.45
CA ARG A 668 16.95 20.95 -21.11
C ARG A 668 15.50 21.11 -20.65
N ALA A 669 14.59 21.53 -21.51
CA ALA A 669 13.18 21.65 -21.19
C ALA A 669 12.44 20.35 -21.48
N SER A 670 11.59 19.95 -20.55
CA SER A 670 10.50 19.00 -20.75
C SER A 670 9.19 19.77 -20.93
N LEU A 671 8.11 19.06 -21.21
CA LEU A 671 6.77 19.63 -21.35
C LEU A 671 5.87 19.13 -20.23
N GLN A 672 4.99 19.98 -19.74
CA GLN A 672 3.90 19.58 -18.84
C GLN A 672 2.57 19.80 -19.53
N LEU A 673 1.84 18.71 -19.75
CA LEU A 673 0.44 18.74 -20.12
C LEU A 673 -0.41 18.75 -18.85
N SER A 674 -1.27 19.75 -18.69
CA SER A 674 -2.24 19.84 -17.60
C SER A 674 -3.64 19.72 -18.13
N LEU A 675 -4.47 18.90 -17.47
CA LEU A 675 -5.88 18.69 -17.75
C LEU A 675 -6.69 19.10 -16.51
N ALA A 676 -7.70 19.97 -16.67
CA ALA A 676 -8.50 20.44 -15.54
C ALA A 676 -9.97 20.64 -15.92
N ILE A 677 -10.90 20.16 -15.11
CA ILE A 677 -12.34 20.35 -15.30
C ILE A 677 -12.75 21.66 -14.61
N LYS A 678 -13.16 22.65 -15.39
CA LYS A 678 -13.50 23.99 -14.91
C LYS A 678 -14.60 23.96 -13.83
N GLY A 679 -14.36 24.68 -12.74
CA GLY A 679 -15.30 24.76 -11.61
C GLY A 679 -15.30 23.55 -10.69
N THR A 680 -14.22 22.75 -10.73
CA THR A 680 -13.97 21.61 -9.84
C THR A 680 -12.50 21.58 -9.45
N ASP A 681 -12.14 20.71 -8.48
CA ASP A 681 -10.74 20.42 -8.11
C ASP A 681 -10.15 19.26 -8.93
N TYR A 682 -10.91 18.67 -9.86
CA TYR A 682 -10.47 17.55 -10.67
C TYR A 682 -9.51 18.00 -11.77
N ARG A 683 -8.29 17.56 -11.64
CA ARG A 683 -7.18 17.86 -12.55
C ARG A 683 -6.18 16.70 -12.59
N ASN A 684 -5.40 16.64 -13.65
CA ASN A 684 -4.27 15.72 -13.77
C ASN A 684 -3.17 16.38 -14.61
N SER A 685 -1.93 15.89 -14.50
CA SER A 685 -0.80 16.41 -15.26
C SER A 685 0.13 15.30 -15.71
N TYR A 686 0.78 15.50 -16.85
CA TYR A 686 1.67 14.54 -17.49
C TYR A 686 2.92 15.24 -17.99
N GLN A 687 4.07 14.64 -17.79
CA GLN A 687 5.33 15.10 -18.35
C GLN A 687 5.56 14.44 -19.72
N LEU A 688 5.97 15.23 -20.69
CA LEU A 688 6.22 14.83 -22.08
C LEU A 688 7.57 15.34 -22.53
N TRP A 689 8.17 14.71 -23.52
CA TRP A 689 9.47 15.10 -24.05
C TRP A 689 9.45 15.19 -25.58
N CYS A 690 10.01 16.29 -26.10
CA CYS A 690 10.22 16.50 -27.53
C CYS A 690 11.70 16.82 -27.78
N TYR A 691 12.28 16.12 -28.71
CA TYR A 691 13.71 16.24 -29.03
C TYR A 691 13.93 16.77 -30.43
N PRO A 692 15.03 17.57 -30.66
CA PRO A 692 15.41 17.97 -32.01
C PRO A 692 15.93 16.77 -32.81
N GLY A 693 15.78 16.85 -34.12
CA GLY A 693 16.30 15.84 -35.08
C GLY A 693 17.77 16.07 -35.42
N ASP A 694 18.65 15.94 -34.43
CA ASP A 694 20.09 16.16 -34.58
C ASP A 694 20.81 14.94 -35.18
N ASP A 695 21.89 15.21 -35.92
CA ASP A 695 22.70 14.19 -36.58
C ASP A 695 23.64 13.48 -35.59
N LEU A 696 23.28 12.27 -35.25
CA LEU A 696 24.04 11.39 -34.34
C LEU A 696 25.40 11.02 -34.93
N GLU A 697 25.49 10.78 -36.24
CA GLU A 697 26.75 10.39 -36.92
C GLU A 697 27.78 11.55 -36.95
N GLN A 698 27.26 12.76 -37.07
CA GLN A 698 28.13 13.94 -36.94
C GLN A 698 28.66 14.10 -35.51
N ALA A 699 27.84 13.81 -34.48
CA ALA A 699 28.24 13.91 -33.09
C ALA A 699 29.28 12.83 -32.68
N LYS A 700 29.33 11.69 -33.35
CA LYS A 700 30.33 10.62 -33.12
C LYS A 700 31.73 11.00 -33.60
N LYS A 701 31.90 11.93 -34.56
CA LYS A 701 33.20 12.26 -35.13
C LYS A 701 34.15 12.80 -34.06
N GLY A 702 35.37 12.27 -34.03
CA GLY A 702 36.42 12.70 -33.09
C GLY A 702 36.41 12.01 -31.73
N ILE A 703 35.42 11.16 -31.45
CA ILE A 703 35.32 10.31 -30.27
C ILE A 703 35.62 8.87 -30.70
N LEU A 704 36.49 8.19 -29.95
CA LEU A 704 36.77 6.78 -30.17
C LEU A 704 35.73 5.95 -29.43
N ILE A 705 34.75 5.41 -30.19
CA ILE A 705 33.67 4.57 -29.62
C ILE A 705 34.09 3.10 -29.77
N THR A 706 33.99 2.34 -28.68
CA THR A 706 34.41 0.93 -28.67
C THR A 706 33.59 0.08 -27.70
N ARG A 707 33.47 -1.21 -28.03
CA ARG A 707 32.95 -2.25 -27.12
C ARG A 707 34.08 -3.00 -26.40
N GLN A 708 35.31 -2.91 -26.91
CA GLN A 708 36.48 -3.63 -26.35
C GLN A 708 37.68 -2.70 -26.18
N MET A 709 38.33 -2.77 -25.06
CA MET A 709 39.53 -2.03 -24.75
C MET A 709 40.80 -2.82 -25.20
N THR A 710 41.05 -2.81 -26.51
CA THR A 710 42.27 -3.43 -27.07
C THR A 710 43.52 -2.59 -26.76
N ASP A 711 44.68 -3.19 -26.82
CA ASP A 711 45.96 -2.47 -26.59
C ASP A 711 46.08 -1.20 -27.44
N ALA A 712 45.64 -1.25 -28.70
CA ALA A 712 45.60 -0.08 -29.58
C ALA A 712 44.70 1.04 -29.06
N VAL A 713 43.50 0.69 -28.55
CA VAL A 713 42.57 1.65 -27.94
C VAL A 713 43.17 2.23 -26.66
N VAL A 714 43.71 1.38 -25.79
CA VAL A 714 44.36 1.80 -24.53
C VAL A 714 45.53 2.74 -24.81
N LYS A 715 46.38 2.43 -25.79
CA LYS A 715 47.49 3.30 -26.20
C LYS A 715 47.00 4.67 -26.66
N ARG A 716 45.97 4.73 -27.50
CA ARG A 716 45.37 6.00 -27.94
C ARG A 716 44.78 6.78 -26.77
N LEU A 717 44.08 6.10 -25.86
CA LEU A 717 43.56 6.71 -24.65
C LEU A 717 44.67 7.34 -23.81
N GLN A 718 45.72 6.58 -23.50
CA GLN A 718 46.89 7.09 -22.74
C GLN A 718 47.58 8.30 -23.41
N GLN A 719 47.48 8.41 -24.73
CA GLN A 719 48.03 9.50 -25.52
C GLN A 719 47.16 10.76 -25.58
N GLY A 720 45.93 10.72 -25.03
CA GLY A 720 45.05 11.87 -24.95
C GLY A 720 43.72 11.75 -25.71
N ALA A 721 43.38 10.57 -26.24
CA ALA A 721 42.09 10.37 -26.90
C ALA A 721 40.92 10.47 -25.90
N ARG A 722 39.76 10.90 -26.44
CA ARG A 722 38.48 10.78 -25.79
C ARG A 722 37.85 9.46 -26.21
N VAL A 723 37.61 8.56 -25.27
CA VAL A 723 37.08 7.21 -25.53
C VAL A 723 35.74 7.04 -24.86
N LEU A 724 34.75 6.63 -25.64
CA LEU A 724 33.47 6.10 -25.15
C LEU A 724 33.58 4.58 -25.19
N TRP A 725 33.58 3.97 -24.01
CA TRP A 725 33.58 2.53 -23.89
C TRP A 725 32.15 2.07 -23.49
N MET A 726 31.48 1.34 -24.39
CA MET A 726 30.22 0.64 -24.14
C MET A 726 30.52 -0.86 -24.11
N PRO A 727 30.99 -1.40 -22.97
CA PRO A 727 31.43 -2.78 -22.89
C PRO A 727 30.30 -3.76 -23.18
N ASP A 728 30.58 -4.84 -23.85
CA ASP A 728 29.68 -5.98 -23.91
C ASP A 728 29.68 -6.74 -22.58
N THR A 729 28.67 -7.59 -22.39
CA THR A 729 28.49 -8.33 -21.12
C THR A 729 29.60 -9.38 -20.87
N THR A 730 30.43 -9.65 -21.84
CA THR A 730 31.57 -10.58 -21.70
C THR A 730 32.82 -9.86 -21.17
N ALA A 731 32.91 -8.56 -21.40
CA ALA A 731 34.06 -7.76 -20.99
C ALA A 731 34.02 -7.38 -19.50
N LEU A 732 32.83 -7.07 -19.00
CA LEU A 732 32.59 -6.72 -17.57
C LEU A 732 31.49 -7.62 -16.98
N LYS A 733 31.88 -8.47 -16.01
CA LYS A 733 30.97 -9.46 -15.40
C LYS A 733 30.29 -8.97 -14.12
N ASN A 734 30.92 -8.02 -13.42
CA ASN A 734 30.41 -7.48 -12.16
C ASN A 734 29.27 -6.49 -12.42
N THR A 735 28.15 -6.98 -12.91
CA THR A 735 27.00 -6.16 -13.32
C THR A 735 25.70 -6.67 -12.73
N VAL A 736 24.75 -5.76 -12.62
CA VAL A 736 23.35 -6.06 -12.26
C VAL A 736 22.50 -5.97 -13.53
N GLY A 737 21.44 -6.77 -13.63
CA GLY A 737 20.52 -6.74 -14.78
C GLY A 737 19.73 -5.44 -14.88
N PRO A 738 19.04 -5.19 -16.01
CA PRO A 738 18.20 -4.01 -16.20
C PRO A 738 16.87 -4.18 -15.46
N LEU A 739 16.46 -3.16 -14.72
CA LEU A 739 15.12 -3.04 -14.15
C LEU A 739 14.67 -1.58 -14.29
N PHE A 740 13.56 -1.33 -15.01
CA PHE A 740 13.08 0.02 -15.23
C PHE A 740 12.17 0.49 -14.10
N ILE A 741 11.29 -0.37 -13.56
CA ILE A 741 10.52 -0.09 -12.36
C ILE A 741 11.40 -0.19 -11.11
N THR A 742 10.89 0.19 -9.95
CA THR A 742 11.55 -0.17 -8.69
C THR A 742 11.30 -1.63 -8.37
N ASP A 743 12.16 -2.23 -7.52
CA ASP A 743 11.99 -3.62 -7.12
C ASP A 743 10.61 -3.86 -6.49
N TYR A 744 10.07 -5.05 -6.74
CA TYR A 744 8.74 -5.42 -6.32
C TYR A 744 8.74 -5.90 -4.87
N TRP A 745 7.91 -5.33 -4.01
CA TRP A 745 7.70 -5.69 -2.61
C TRP A 745 8.97 -5.63 -1.77
N ASN A 746 9.78 -6.69 -1.76
CA ASN A 746 11.15 -6.69 -1.24
C ASN A 746 12.01 -7.73 -1.96
N TYR A 747 13.28 -7.41 -2.12
CA TYR A 747 14.24 -8.23 -2.86
C TYR A 747 14.41 -9.63 -2.26
N ARG A 748 14.58 -9.72 -0.94
CA ARG A 748 14.95 -10.97 -0.25
C ARG A 748 13.87 -12.05 -0.40
N MET A 749 12.62 -11.72 -0.13
CA MET A 749 11.50 -12.64 -0.20
C MET A 749 11.33 -13.16 -1.62
N PHE A 750 11.25 -12.26 -2.62
CA PHE A 750 11.05 -12.65 -4.01
C PHE A 750 12.25 -13.34 -4.63
N LYS A 751 13.49 -13.01 -4.21
CA LYS A 751 14.68 -13.79 -4.57
C LYS A 751 14.52 -15.25 -4.13
N THR A 752 14.18 -15.47 -2.88
CA THR A 752 13.98 -16.83 -2.33
C THR A 752 12.85 -17.56 -3.05
N ILE A 753 11.71 -16.89 -3.30
CA ILE A 753 10.58 -17.48 -4.04
C ILE A 753 10.99 -17.85 -5.47
N CYS A 754 11.70 -16.96 -6.18
CA CYS A 754 12.17 -17.23 -7.55
C CYS A 754 13.16 -18.39 -7.57
N GLU A 755 14.14 -18.42 -6.67
CA GLU A 755 15.12 -19.50 -6.57
C GLU A 755 14.45 -20.84 -6.29
N ASN A 756 13.52 -20.91 -5.35
CA ASN A 756 12.77 -22.13 -5.03
C ASN A 756 11.89 -22.63 -6.20
N ASN A 757 11.44 -21.72 -7.05
CA ASN A 757 10.62 -22.02 -8.23
C ASN A 757 11.45 -22.10 -9.53
N HIS A 758 12.78 -22.10 -9.46
CA HIS A 758 13.68 -22.13 -10.60
C HIS A 758 13.40 -21.03 -11.65
N LYS A 759 13.05 -19.82 -11.15
CA LYS A 759 12.78 -18.64 -11.96
C LYS A 759 13.93 -17.65 -11.89
N PRO A 760 14.12 -16.80 -12.93
CA PRO A 760 15.07 -15.71 -12.85
C PRO A 760 14.77 -14.78 -11.67
N VAL A 761 15.82 -14.38 -10.95
CA VAL A 761 15.72 -13.42 -9.85
C VAL A 761 15.68 -12.00 -10.42
N SER A 762 14.82 -11.14 -9.86
CA SER A 762 14.79 -9.71 -10.21
C SER A 762 16.17 -9.07 -10.05
N PRO A 763 16.56 -8.11 -10.90
CA PRO A 763 17.75 -7.28 -10.69
C PRO A 763 17.73 -6.53 -9.36
N GLY A 764 16.57 -6.24 -8.81
CA GLY A 764 16.40 -5.72 -7.46
C GLY A 764 16.92 -4.29 -7.27
N THR A 765 16.77 -3.42 -8.27
CA THR A 765 17.19 -2.01 -8.20
C THR A 765 16.00 -1.08 -7.98
N LEU A 766 16.25 0.15 -7.52
CA LEU A 766 15.23 1.12 -7.12
C LEU A 766 15.22 2.38 -8.00
N GLY A 767 15.66 2.25 -9.25
CA GLY A 767 15.77 3.37 -10.18
C GLY A 767 17.15 4.02 -10.19
N ILE A 768 17.25 5.19 -10.82
CA ILE A 768 18.50 5.93 -10.97
C ILE A 768 18.57 7.17 -10.09
N LEU A 769 19.79 7.61 -9.81
CA LEU A 769 20.10 8.91 -9.21
C LEU A 769 21.01 9.69 -10.16
N THR A 770 20.62 10.91 -10.46
CA THR A 770 21.37 11.85 -11.32
C THR A 770 21.50 13.22 -10.66
N ASP A 771 22.44 14.02 -11.13
CA ASP A 771 22.46 15.46 -10.89
C ASP A 771 22.02 16.19 -12.17
N PRO A 772 20.78 16.72 -12.22
CA PRO A 772 20.27 17.42 -13.41
C PRO A 772 21.11 18.64 -13.82
N SER A 773 21.93 19.19 -12.92
CA SER A 773 22.82 20.31 -13.21
C SER A 773 24.10 19.89 -13.94
N HIS A 774 24.44 18.60 -13.94
CA HIS A 774 25.66 18.11 -14.57
C HIS A 774 25.65 18.39 -16.08
N PRO A 775 26.79 18.83 -16.67
CA PRO A 775 26.87 19.17 -18.09
C PRO A 775 26.49 18.04 -19.07
N LEU A 776 26.56 16.78 -18.63
CA LEU A 776 26.06 15.63 -19.39
C LEU A 776 24.60 15.84 -19.82
N PHE A 777 23.78 16.51 -19.02
CA PHE A 777 22.35 16.69 -19.25
C PHE A 777 21.98 18.01 -19.94
N ASN A 778 22.96 18.74 -20.53
CA ASN A 778 22.70 19.99 -21.23
C ASN A 778 21.79 19.85 -22.46
N SER A 779 21.65 18.65 -23.02
CA SER A 779 20.76 18.34 -24.14
C SER A 779 19.76 17.21 -23.84
N PHE A 780 19.59 16.85 -22.57
CA PHE A 780 18.68 15.81 -22.13
C PHE A 780 18.06 16.23 -20.81
N ALA A 781 16.85 16.78 -20.87
CA ALA A 781 16.12 17.21 -19.69
C ALA A 781 15.85 16.02 -18.77
N THR A 782 16.36 16.06 -17.55
CA THR A 782 16.14 15.00 -16.56
C THR A 782 15.96 15.57 -15.18
N GLU A 783 15.30 14.82 -14.30
CA GLU A 783 15.22 15.05 -12.88
C GLU A 783 16.37 14.32 -12.17
N ASN A 784 16.41 14.41 -10.85
CA ASN A 784 17.39 13.67 -10.03
C ASN A 784 17.05 12.17 -9.87
N HIS A 785 16.00 11.69 -10.53
CA HIS A 785 15.48 10.33 -10.43
C HIS A 785 15.07 9.80 -11.81
N THR A 786 14.68 8.53 -11.86
CA THR A 786 14.09 7.91 -13.05
C THR A 786 12.79 8.61 -13.43
N ASN A 787 12.63 8.84 -14.73
CA ASN A 787 11.37 9.22 -15.33
C ASN A 787 11.13 8.39 -16.60
N TRP A 788 10.01 8.61 -17.28
CA TRP A 788 9.57 7.76 -18.39
C TRP A 788 10.50 7.76 -19.61
N GLN A 789 11.29 8.83 -19.85
CA GLN A 789 12.25 8.89 -20.97
C GLN A 789 13.45 7.94 -20.80
N TRP A 790 13.74 7.49 -19.58
CA TRP A 790 14.89 6.60 -19.33
C TRP A 790 14.67 5.15 -19.77
N PHE A 791 13.44 4.79 -20.20
CA PHE A 791 13.09 3.41 -20.52
C PHE A 791 14.09 2.71 -21.45
N PRO A 792 14.39 3.19 -22.68
CA PRO A 792 15.29 2.47 -23.58
C PRO A 792 16.72 2.41 -23.06
N VAL A 793 17.17 3.45 -22.35
CA VAL A 793 18.54 3.50 -21.80
C VAL A 793 18.71 2.50 -20.67
N VAL A 794 17.73 2.42 -19.75
CA VAL A 794 17.74 1.46 -18.65
C VAL A 794 17.56 0.03 -19.15
N LYS A 795 16.64 -0.21 -20.09
CA LYS A 795 16.38 -1.56 -20.61
C LYS A 795 17.56 -2.13 -21.41
N ALA A 796 18.35 -1.28 -22.05
CA ALA A 796 19.57 -1.68 -22.75
C ALA A 796 20.81 -1.71 -21.84
N SER A 797 20.65 -1.57 -20.50
CA SER A 797 21.79 -1.40 -19.58
C SER A 797 22.10 -2.64 -18.76
N ARG A 798 23.33 -2.66 -18.24
CA ARG A 798 23.79 -3.56 -17.18
C ARG A 798 24.71 -2.77 -16.23
N PRO A 799 24.15 -2.08 -15.23
CA PRO A 799 24.93 -1.26 -14.30
C PRO A 799 26.11 -2.02 -13.67
N LEU A 800 27.27 -1.37 -13.65
CA LEU A 800 28.51 -1.94 -13.15
C LEU A 800 28.61 -1.79 -11.63
N ILE A 801 29.03 -2.84 -10.93
CA ILE A 801 29.32 -2.80 -9.49
C ILE A 801 30.66 -2.11 -9.29
N LEU A 802 30.68 -1.00 -8.56
CA LEU A 802 31.82 -0.11 -8.35
C LEU A 802 32.42 -0.25 -6.94
N ASP A 803 32.15 -1.33 -6.22
CA ASP A 803 32.52 -1.50 -4.81
C ASP A 803 34.03 -1.57 -4.59
N ASN A 804 34.79 -1.96 -5.62
CA ASN A 804 36.26 -1.98 -5.59
C ASN A 804 36.89 -0.60 -5.78
N LEU A 805 36.12 0.40 -6.30
CA LEU A 805 36.62 1.78 -6.44
C LEU A 805 36.70 2.48 -5.07
N PRO A 806 37.48 3.57 -4.95
CA PRO A 806 37.52 4.38 -3.74
C PRO A 806 36.11 4.79 -3.29
N THR A 807 35.82 4.79 -1.99
CA THR A 807 34.50 5.03 -1.42
C THR A 807 33.91 6.39 -1.78
N GLY A 808 34.74 7.39 -2.07
CA GLY A 808 34.29 8.72 -2.50
C GLY A 808 33.91 8.84 -3.98
N TYR A 809 34.15 7.81 -4.80
CA TYR A 809 33.79 7.86 -6.22
C TYR A 809 32.30 7.81 -6.41
N ARG A 810 31.76 8.69 -7.25
CA ARG A 810 30.33 8.73 -7.63
C ARG A 810 30.19 8.74 -9.15
N PRO A 811 29.40 7.84 -9.75
CA PRO A 811 29.13 7.86 -11.18
C PRO A 811 28.22 9.04 -11.56
N MET A 812 28.26 9.48 -12.79
CA MET A 812 27.39 10.56 -13.30
C MET A 812 25.92 10.13 -13.37
N VAL A 813 25.69 8.85 -13.69
CA VAL A 813 24.37 8.21 -13.56
C VAL A 813 24.55 7.00 -12.67
N GLN A 814 24.02 7.09 -11.47
CA GLN A 814 24.07 6.01 -10.50
C GLN A 814 22.76 5.22 -10.55
N VAL A 815 22.82 3.90 -10.37
CA VAL A 815 21.64 3.08 -10.13
C VAL A 815 21.55 2.84 -8.62
N ILE A 816 20.36 3.01 -8.05
CA ILE A 816 20.11 2.77 -6.64
C ILE A 816 19.88 1.28 -6.44
N ASP A 817 20.70 0.64 -5.64
CA ASP A 817 20.54 -0.77 -5.29
C ASP A 817 19.53 -0.95 -4.15
N ASN A 818 19.03 -2.18 -3.96
CA ASN A 818 18.14 -2.47 -2.84
C ASN A 818 18.87 -2.42 -1.48
N ILE A 819 18.08 -2.34 -0.42
CA ILE A 819 18.57 -2.21 0.96
C ILE A 819 19.33 -3.44 1.47
N GLU A 820 19.19 -4.59 0.81
CA GLU A 820 19.83 -5.84 1.19
C GLU A 820 21.31 -5.88 0.73
N ARG A 821 21.57 -5.42 -0.51
CA ARG A 821 22.89 -5.47 -1.14
C ARG A 821 23.69 -4.19 -0.96
N ASN A 822 23.09 -3.04 -1.26
CA ASN A 822 23.72 -1.72 -1.20
C ASN A 822 25.00 -1.61 -2.03
N HIS A 823 25.05 -2.22 -3.25
CA HIS A 823 26.14 -2.02 -4.18
C HIS A 823 26.16 -0.57 -4.68
N ARG A 824 27.36 -0.05 -4.91
CA ARG A 824 27.53 1.17 -5.70
C ARG A 824 27.44 0.81 -7.19
N LEU A 825 26.33 1.18 -7.83
CA LEU A 825 26.06 0.80 -9.21
C LEU A 825 26.24 1.99 -10.13
N GLY A 826 27.08 1.85 -11.16
CA GLY A 826 27.32 2.88 -12.17
C GLY A 826 26.71 2.51 -13.52
N LEU A 827 25.87 3.40 -14.05
CA LEU A 827 25.39 3.33 -15.43
C LEU A 827 26.28 4.14 -16.37
N VAL A 828 26.69 5.33 -15.94
CA VAL A 828 27.63 6.18 -16.67
C VAL A 828 28.74 6.66 -15.73
N CYS A 829 29.98 6.33 -16.08
CA CYS A 829 31.16 6.61 -15.27
C CYS A 829 32.23 7.31 -16.11
N GLU A 830 33.05 8.16 -15.52
CA GLU A 830 34.18 8.78 -16.22
C GLU A 830 35.47 8.64 -15.43
N PHE A 831 36.58 8.51 -16.19
CA PHE A 831 37.89 8.31 -15.65
C PHE A 831 38.95 9.00 -16.52
N ARG A 832 40.00 9.48 -15.88
CA ARG A 832 41.25 9.89 -16.56
C ARG A 832 42.21 8.71 -16.60
N VAL A 833 42.73 8.41 -17.78
CA VAL A 833 43.73 7.35 -17.97
C VAL A 833 44.90 7.90 -18.77
N GLY A 834 46.02 8.12 -18.11
CA GLY A 834 47.14 8.86 -18.70
C GLY A 834 46.77 10.31 -19.06
N ARG A 835 46.92 10.70 -20.30
CA ARG A 835 46.49 12.02 -20.82
C ARG A 835 45.04 12.03 -21.36
N GLY A 836 44.42 10.86 -21.52
CA GLY A 836 43.09 10.73 -22.14
C GLY A 836 41.94 10.69 -21.13
N SER A 837 40.76 10.86 -21.67
CA SER A 837 39.52 10.83 -20.91
C SER A 837 38.63 9.65 -21.39
N LEU A 838 38.28 8.78 -20.47
CA LEU A 838 37.46 7.60 -20.68
C LEU A 838 36.07 7.83 -20.10
N LEU A 839 35.04 7.62 -20.90
CA LEU A 839 33.68 7.52 -20.44
C LEU A 839 33.21 6.07 -20.62
N VAL A 840 32.74 5.45 -19.55
CA VAL A 840 32.18 4.10 -19.54
C VAL A 840 30.66 4.23 -19.45
N CYS A 841 29.97 3.78 -20.47
CA CYS A 841 28.50 3.72 -20.48
C CYS A 841 28.07 2.25 -20.49
N MET A 842 27.35 1.87 -19.44
CA MET A 842 26.86 0.50 -19.25
C MET A 842 25.49 0.24 -19.91
N SER A 843 25.07 1.11 -20.82
CA SER A 843 23.93 0.92 -21.71
C SER A 843 24.40 0.75 -23.15
N ASP A 844 23.77 -0.14 -23.89
CA ASP A 844 23.92 -0.22 -25.34
C ASP A 844 23.17 0.94 -26.00
N LEU A 845 23.89 2.06 -26.17
CA LEU A 845 23.30 3.28 -26.72
C LEU A 845 22.92 3.14 -28.20
N GLU A 846 23.54 2.23 -28.95
CA GLU A 846 23.13 1.96 -30.34
C GLU A 846 21.75 1.30 -30.36
N GLN A 847 21.49 0.36 -29.44
CA GLN A 847 20.17 -0.23 -29.27
C GLN A 847 19.15 0.81 -28.75
N ALA A 848 19.52 1.58 -27.73
CA ALA A 848 18.64 2.59 -27.14
C ALA A 848 18.26 3.67 -28.13
N ALA A 849 19.15 4.04 -29.08
CA ALA A 849 18.92 5.07 -30.11
C ALA A 849 17.88 4.70 -31.17
N ALA A 850 17.34 3.48 -31.14
CA ALA A 850 16.13 3.14 -31.90
C ALA A 850 14.90 3.95 -31.48
N HIS A 851 14.97 4.55 -30.28
CA HIS A 851 13.92 5.42 -29.72
C HIS A 851 14.39 6.86 -29.57
N PRO A 852 13.52 7.87 -29.76
CA PRO A 852 13.87 9.30 -29.66
C PRO A 852 14.60 9.67 -28.37
N GLU A 853 14.12 9.19 -27.23
CA GLU A 853 14.70 9.47 -25.91
C GLU A 853 16.09 8.82 -25.73
N GLY A 854 16.30 7.63 -26.27
CA GLY A 854 17.60 6.97 -26.24
C GLY A 854 18.60 7.66 -27.13
N ARG A 855 18.18 8.12 -28.32
CA ARG A 855 18.96 8.92 -29.26
C ARG A 855 19.36 10.26 -28.63
N ALA A 856 18.41 10.94 -27.99
CA ALA A 856 18.65 12.21 -27.30
C ALA A 856 19.68 12.06 -26.17
N PHE A 857 19.59 10.98 -25.37
CA PHE A 857 20.58 10.71 -24.34
C PHE A 857 21.99 10.45 -24.95
N TYR A 858 22.07 9.65 -26.02
CA TYR A 858 23.33 9.38 -26.69
C TYR A 858 23.95 10.66 -27.24
N LEU A 859 23.16 11.51 -27.89
CA LEU A 859 23.61 12.83 -28.37
C LEU A 859 24.09 13.72 -27.21
N SER A 860 23.38 13.75 -26.09
CA SER A 860 23.77 14.53 -24.92
C SER A 860 25.13 14.07 -24.36
N LEU A 861 25.33 12.76 -24.30
CA LEU A 861 26.58 12.16 -23.86
C LEU A 861 27.76 12.51 -24.80
N LEU A 862 27.58 12.40 -26.11
CA LEU A 862 28.60 12.77 -27.10
C LEU A 862 28.92 14.26 -27.06
N ARG A 863 27.92 15.13 -26.94
CA ARG A 863 28.09 16.59 -26.76
C ARG A 863 28.88 16.90 -25.50
N TYR A 864 28.57 16.24 -24.40
CA TYR A 864 29.32 16.35 -23.17
C TYR A 864 30.80 15.97 -23.42
N MET A 865 31.04 14.86 -24.06
CA MET A 865 32.41 14.42 -24.40
C MET A 865 33.16 15.39 -25.31
N HIS A 866 32.48 16.19 -26.15
CA HIS A 866 33.13 17.25 -26.96
C HIS A 866 33.38 18.52 -26.16
N SER A 867 32.67 18.74 -25.06
CA SER A 867 32.80 19.96 -24.28
C SER A 867 34.10 20.00 -23.44
N PRO A 868 34.52 21.20 -23.01
CA PRO A 868 35.59 21.34 -22.02
C PRO A 868 35.24 20.75 -20.64
N ALA A 869 33.94 20.60 -20.34
CA ALA A 869 33.46 20.02 -19.07
C ALA A 869 33.83 18.54 -18.93
N PHE A 870 34.06 17.81 -20.05
CA PHE A 870 34.55 16.43 -19.99
C PHE A 870 36.02 16.39 -19.57
N SER A 871 36.23 16.53 -18.27
CA SER A 871 37.55 16.53 -17.61
C SER A 871 37.50 15.68 -16.34
N PRO A 872 37.53 14.33 -16.47
CA PRO A 872 37.39 13.43 -15.33
C PRO A 872 38.38 13.71 -14.21
N ALA A 873 37.94 13.82 -12.98
CA ALA A 873 38.79 14.02 -11.81
C ALA A 873 39.41 12.72 -11.29
N ALA A 874 38.69 11.60 -11.41
CA ALA A 874 39.17 10.29 -10.97
C ALA A 874 40.25 9.76 -11.95
N SER A 875 41.49 9.67 -11.51
CA SER A 875 42.64 9.31 -12.34
C SER A 875 43.24 7.99 -11.91
N PHE A 876 43.45 7.09 -12.87
CA PHE A 876 44.03 5.76 -12.66
C PHE A 876 44.98 5.41 -13.81
N SER A 877 45.93 4.52 -13.55
CA SER A 877 46.57 3.78 -14.64
C SER A 877 45.53 2.82 -15.27
N TRP A 878 45.73 2.45 -16.54
CA TRP A 878 44.82 1.50 -17.18
C TRP A 878 44.80 0.14 -16.46
N SER A 879 45.97 -0.39 -16.06
CA SER A 879 46.02 -1.67 -15.33
C SER A 879 45.29 -1.64 -14.00
N GLU A 880 45.41 -0.54 -13.25
CA GLU A 880 44.69 -0.34 -12.00
C GLU A 880 43.17 -0.25 -12.22
N LEU A 881 42.75 0.64 -13.13
CA LEU A 881 41.33 0.80 -13.45
C LEU A 881 40.69 -0.51 -13.91
N HIS A 882 41.38 -1.19 -14.85
CA HIS A 882 40.89 -2.49 -15.35
C HIS A 882 40.74 -3.51 -14.22
N SER A 883 41.74 -3.61 -13.32
CA SER A 883 41.67 -4.49 -12.15
C SER A 883 40.51 -4.14 -11.21
N LEU A 884 40.25 -2.85 -10.97
CA LEU A 884 39.16 -2.39 -10.15
C LEU A 884 37.77 -2.70 -10.75
N LEU A 885 37.61 -2.60 -12.07
CA LEU A 885 36.35 -2.83 -12.77
C LEU A 885 36.08 -4.32 -13.03
N THR A 886 37.12 -5.15 -13.19
CA THR A 886 36.99 -6.58 -13.52
C THR A 886 37.26 -7.52 -12.37
N GLY A 887 37.94 -7.04 -11.32
CA GLY A 887 38.28 -7.82 -10.14
C GLY A 887 37.04 -8.32 -9.40
N ASN A 888 37.18 -9.47 -8.75
CA ASN A 888 36.08 -10.02 -7.96
C ASN A 888 35.60 -9.02 -6.92
N VAL A 889 34.33 -8.75 -6.93
CA VAL A 889 33.64 -8.01 -5.87
C VAL A 889 33.69 -8.88 -4.61
N LYS A 890 34.24 -8.36 -3.54
CA LYS A 890 34.32 -9.08 -2.26
C LYS A 890 32.90 -9.23 -1.66
N GLU A 891 32.15 -10.20 -2.12
CA GLU A 891 30.86 -10.58 -1.52
C GLU A 891 30.97 -10.93 -0.03
N GLY A 892 32.18 -11.27 0.44
CA GLY A 892 32.42 -11.86 1.74
C GLY A 892 32.23 -10.97 2.96
N ARG A 893 31.99 -9.65 2.83
CA ARG A 893 31.77 -8.77 4.00
C ARG A 893 30.29 -8.55 4.33
N LEU A 894 29.42 -8.70 3.37
CA LEU A 894 27.97 -8.51 3.56
C LEU A 894 27.26 -9.82 3.91
N ASN A 895 27.65 -10.93 3.27
CA ASN A 895 27.04 -12.24 3.52
C ASN A 895 27.47 -12.93 4.84
N GLN A 896 28.59 -12.56 5.45
CA GLN A 896 29.05 -13.16 6.73
C GLN A 896 28.22 -12.75 7.96
N LEU A 897 27.35 -11.76 7.85
CA LEU A 897 26.52 -11.29 8.95
C LEU A 897 25.09 -11.87 8.95
N PHE A 898 24.68 -12.60 7.91
CA PHE A 898 23.27 -12.86 7.65
C PHE A 898 22.99 -14.27 7.12
N ASN A 899 23.49 -15.30 7.79
CA ASN A 899 22.96 -16.66 7.65
C ASN A 899 21.73 -16.84 8.55
N THR A 900 20.73 -16.03 8.42
CA THR A 900 19.40 -16.37 8.91
C THR A 900 18.52 -16.67 7.71
N THR A 901 18.63 -17.91 7.28
CA THR A 901 17.66 -18.59 6.44
C THR A 901 16.46 -18.95 7.28
N GLN A 902 15.31 -18.36 6.97
CA GLN A 902 14.02 -19.03 7.12
C GLN A 902 12.94 -18.14 6.51
N TYR A 903 12.49 -18.53 5.34
CA TYR A 903 11.12 -18.46 4.85
C TYR A 903 10.73 -19.84 4.36
#